data_a536282a429ef58f978bf2d4249f9a59
#
_entry.id   a536282a429ef58f978bf2d4249f9a59
#
_cell.length_a   1.000
_cell.length_b   1.000
_cell.length_c   1.000
_cell.angle_alpha   90.00
_cell.angle_beta   90.00
_cell.angle_gamma   90.00
#
_symmetry.space_group_name_H-M   'P 1'
#
loop_
_entity.id
_entity.type
_entity.pdbx_description
1 polymer ?
#
loop_
_entity_poly.entity_id
_entity_poly.type
_entity_poly.pdbx_seq_one_letter_code
_entity_poly.pdbx_strand_id
1 'polypeptide(L)'
;MKSLVNLSNNSEFIGRHIGVCDEDKTKMLESLGYESIDLFISAVVPKKILLSESLDLDDAITETEALDNLGIVAKKNKVLKSFIGQGYYNTITPNVILRNVFENPAWYTAYTPYQPEISQGRLEALFNFQTMIVSLTGMDLASASLLDEGTAAAEAMTLCRRMSKSKEEIFFVDKHCYSQTIEVIKTRAEPIGIKIVVGDLSEIEKFNFFGVLLQCPGEDGAIRDFSRITNIVHDKDGLVVIASDILSLLLLKSPGEIGADVAIGCTQRFGIPLGFGGPHAAYMATRNSFKRSLPGRLVGVSLDSAGKPAYRLALQTREQHIRREKATSNICTAQALLAVMASMYAVYHGPNGLKHIAEKVHHLTAILASGLKKIGCKIVNESFFDTLTINTSKYTSKIHSLAVSKGFNLRMIDDSNLGISLDERTSLDDIESLWRLFDKNTDLTIDQIKLSAQSGIPKRLLREDEPLAHPVFNSYQSETEMLRYLRKLSDKDIALDRAMIPLGSCTMKLNATAEMIPVGWPEFANIHPFAPNDQVSGYIEMIEEVESMLCVVTGYDAVSLQPNAGSQGEYAGLLAIRSYHASRGESHRNVCLIPSSAHGTNPASAQMCGMRVVVTACDDMGNVDLDELRSKADLHSDNLAAIMITYPSTHGVFEDGVIEVCKIVHQHGGQVYIDGANLNAMVGVCKPGEFGGDVSHLNLHKTFCIPHGGGGPGIGPVAVRQHLAPYLPGNKSLAKKPIMNTVSSAPWGSASILPITWMYMKMMGSKGLRHATEIAILNANYIAGRLKDAYEILYTGKNDRVAHECIIDLRAIKDSVGVTVDDIAKRLIDYGFHAPTMSFPVPGTLMIEPTESESKKEIDRFCDAMLEIRKEIDSIQKGVYPTDDNPLCHAPHTAEILITDNWNRSYKKEIAAYPVAALKNSKYWPPVGRIDNVHGDKNLICSCLPVSEYE
;
A
#
# COMPACT_ATOMS: atom_id res chain seq x y z
N MET A 1 22.05 2.10 -47.87
CA MET A 1 21.26 1.33 -46.91
C MET A 1 21.83 1.57 -45.52
N LYS A 2 21.03 1.94 -44.52
CA LYS A 2 21.46 1.94 -43.12
C LYS A 2 21.83 0.50 -42.73
N SER A 3 22.90 0.28 -41.96
CA SER A 3 23.24 -1.03 -41.38
C SER A 3 22.05 -1.58 -40.59
N LEU A 4 21.79 -2.89 -40.64
CA LEU A 4 20.74 -3.52 -39.83
C LEU A 4 20.92 -3.22 -38.35
N VAL A 5 22.14 -3.10 -37.86
CA VAL A 5 22.48 -2.68 -36.50
C VAL A 5 21.96 -1.27 -36.20
N ASN A 6 21.92 -0.37 -37.20
CA ASN A 6 21.40 0.99 -37.06
C ASN A 6 19.87 1.05 -37.20
N LEU A 7 19.21 -0.07 -37.49
CA LEU A 7 17.75 -0.18 -37.58
C LEU A 7 17.16 -0.90 -36.35
N SER A 8 17.97 -1.61 -35.57
CA SER A 8 17.57 -2.13 -34.28
C SER A 8 17.56 -0.99 -33.26
N ASN A 9 16.40 -0.75 -32.65
CA ASN A 9 16.22 0.33 -31.66
C ASN A 9 15.92 -0.28 -30.28
N ASN A 10 16.93 -0.83 -29.63
CA ASN A 10 16.77 -1.43 -28.30
C ASN A 10 16.44 -0.39 -27.21
N SER A 11 16.60 0.89 -27.49
CA SER A 11 16.27 2.00 -26.60
C SER A 11 14.91 2.66 -26.90
N GLU A 12 14.05 2.01 -27.68
CA GLU A 12 12.76 2.59 -28.06
C GLU A 12 11.87 2.92 -26.86
N PHE A 13 11.86 2.08 -25.81
CA PHE A 13 11.09 2.26 -24.61
C PHE A 13 11.53 3.50 -23.82
N ILE A 14 12.85 3.78 -23.77
CA ILE A 14 13.39 4.97 -23.08
C ILE A 14 12.72 6.24 -23.60
N GLY A 15 12.62 6.41 -24.92
CA GLY A 15 11.99 7.56 -25.55
C GLY A 15 10.45 7.57 -25.45
N ARG A 16 9.83 6.47 -25.05
CA ARG A 16 8.38 6.39 -24.79
C ARG A 16 8.04 6.63 -23.32
N HIS A 17 8.92 6.23 -22.40
CA HIS A 17 8.76 6.47 -20.98
C HIS A 17 9.10 7.92 -20.59
N ILE A 18 10.23 8.44 -21.09
CA ILE A 18 10.67 9.81 -20.80
C ILE A 18 9.87 10.78 -21.67
N GLY A 19 9.10 11.67 -21.00
CA GLY A 19 8.18 12.60 -21.69
C GLY A 19 8.87 13.78 -22.40
N VAL A 20 10.13 14.08 -22.04
CA VAL A 20 10.91 15.19 -22.61
C VAL A 20 11.78 14.69 -23.75
N CYS A 21 11.53 15.18 -24.97
CA CYS A 21 12.38 14.87 -26.14
C CYS A 21 13.67 15.69 -26.14
N ASP A 22 14.66 15.30 -26.98
CA ASP A 22 15.96 15.98 -27.04
C ASP A 22 15.87 17.48 -27.36
N GLU A 23 14.95 17.89 -28.26
CA GLU A 23 14.72 19.31 -28.57
C GLU A 23 14.20 20.08 -27.36
N ASP A 24 13.23 19.52 -26.63
CA ASP A 24 12.66 20.15 -25.44
C ASP A 24 13.71 20.20 -24.32
N LYS A 25 14.51 19.12 -24.14
CA LYS A 25 15.62 19.06 -23.18
C LYS A 25 16.62 20.21 -23.42
N THR A 26 16.98 20.42 -24.70
CA THR A 26 17.90 21.52 -25.06
C THR A 26 17.31 22.87 -24.68
N LYS A 27 16.03 23.14 -25.03
CA LYS A 27 15.36 24.38 -24.66
C LYS A 27 15.26 24.61 -23.15
N MET A 28 15.01 23.54 -22.40
CA MET A 28 14.95 23.61 -20.93
C MET A 28 16.33 23.92 -20.34
N LEU A 29 17.40 23.27 -20.81
CA LEU A 29 18.79 23.54 -20.40
C LEU A 29 19.21 24.96 -20.72
N GLU A 30 18.96 25.44 -21.95
CA GLU A 30 19.23 26.83 -22.37
C GLU A 30 18.53 27.85 -21.45
N SER A 31 17.26 27.61 -21.09
CA SER A 31 16.51 28.47 -20.17
C SER A 31 17.09 28.54 -18.77
N LEU A 32 17.82 27.48 -18.36
CA LEU A 32 18.54 27.42 -17.10
C LEU A 32 20.00 27.85 -17.17
N GLY A 33 20.50 28.15 -18.37
CA GLY A 33 21.88 28.65 -18.63
C GLY A 33 22.93 27.55 -18.74
N TYR A 34 22.55 26.35 -19.18
CA TYR A 34 23.48 25.21 -19.36
C TYR A 34 23.53 24.72 -20.80
N GLU A 35 24.73 24.33 -21.24
CA GLU A 35 24.97 23.81 -22.59
C GLU A 35 24.71 22.31 -22.72
N SER A 36 24.76 21.56 -21.60
CA SER A 36 24.56 20.10 -21.60
C SER A 36 23.98 19.60 -20.27
N ILE A 37 23.36 18.41 -20.33
CA ILE A 37 22.81 17.74 -19.14
C ILE A 37 23.92 17.39 -18.14
N ASP A 38 25.10 17.00 -18.59
CA ASP A 38 26.23 16.65 -17.71
C ASP A 38 26.74 17.87 -16.92
N LEU A 39 26.83 19.03 -17.55
CA LEU A 39 27.19 20.28 -16.87
C LEU A 39 26.12 20.67 -15.87
N PHE A 40 24.86 20.51 -16.21
CA PHE A 40 23.73 20.78 -15.33
C PHE A 40 23.75 19.86 -14.12
N ILE A 41 23.83 18.53 -14.29
CA ILE A 41 23.86 17.56 -13.18
C ILE A 41 25.07 17.77 -12.28
N SER A 42 26.25 18.09 -12.86
CA SER A 42 27.45 18.43 -12.08
C SER A 42 27.31 19.72 -11.26
N ALA A 43 26.41 20.62 -11.65
CA ALA A 43 26.10 21.84 -10.91
C ALA A 43 25.08 21.62 -9.76
N VAL A 44 24.23 20.61 -9.89
CA VAL A 44 23.17 20.25 -8.91
C VAL A 44 23.66 19.29 -7.85
N VAL A 45 24.32 18.20 -8.26
CA VAL A 45 24.70 17.09 -7.40
C VAL A 45 26.08 17.35 -6.77
N PRO A 46 26.27 17.11 -5.46
CA PRO A 46 27.58 17.24 -4.82
C PRO A 46 28.63 16.33 -5.47
N LYS A 47 29.76 16.91 -5.86
CA LYS A 47 30.84 16.20 -6.59
C LYS A 47 31.33 14.93 -5.89
N LYS A 48 31.29 14.92 -4.54
CA LYS A 48 31.81 13.80 -3.73
C LYS A 48 30.96 12.52 -3.80
N ILE A 49 29.70 12.64 -4.22
CA ILE A 49 28.76 11.51 -4.33
C ILE A 49 28.36 11.23 -5.78
N LEU A 50 28.69 12.13 -6.71
CA LEU A 50 28.37 11.97 -8.12
C LEU A 50 29.14 10.80 -8.73
N LEU A 51 28.42 9.84 -9.32
CA LEU A 51 29.01 8.68 -9.98
C LEU A 51 29.72 9.09 -11.29
N SER A 52 30.94 8.61 -11.46
CA SER A 52 31.74 8.76 -12.68
C SER A 52 31.51 7.63 -13.70
N GLU A 53 31.02 6.50 -13.23
CA GLU A 53 30.82 5.29 -14.03
C GLU A 53 29.31 5.00 -14.22
N SER A 54 28.99 4.28 -15.30
CA SER A 54 27.64 3.78 -15.53
C SER A 54 27.27 2.68 -14.53
N LEU A 55 25.98 2.47 -14.32
CA LEU A 55 25.52 1.33 -13.53
C LEU A 55 25.95 0.01 -14.19
N ASP A 56 26.36 -0.95 -13.37
CA ASP A 56 26.67 -2.33 -13.79
C ASP A 56 25.37 -3.12 -14.04
N LEU A 57 24.62 -2.68 -15.03
CA LEU A 57 23.37 -3.28 -15.51
C LEU A 57 23.45 -3.45 -17.03
N ASP A 58 22.69 -4.40 -17.55
CA ASP A 58 22.55 -4.63 -18.99
C ASP A 58 22.08 -3.37 -19.72
N ASP A 59 22.34 -3.29 -21.01
CA ASP A 59 21.73 -2.32 -21.90
C ASP A 59 20.20 -2.57 -22.01
N ALA A 60 19.45 -1.53 -22.37
CA ALA A 60 18.01 -1.60 -22.57
C ALA A 60 17.61 -2.63 -23.62
N ILE A 61 16.50 -3.32 -23.40
CA ILE A 61 15.84 -4.22 -24.35
C ILE A 61 14.47 -3.67 -24.77
N THR A 62 13.96 -4.15 -25.88
CA THR A 62 12.63 -3.74 -26.38
C THR A 62 11.50 -4.30 -25.50
N GLU A 63 10.30 -3.69 -25.58
CA GLU A 63 9.09 -4.21 -24.90
C GLU A 63 8.82 -5.67 -25.23
N THR A 64 8.97 -6.04 -26.52
CA THR A 64 8.75 -7.42 -26.98
C THR A 64 9.77 -8.38 -26.38
N GLU A 65 11.06 -8.03 -26.41
CA GLU A 65 12.10 -8.88 -25.81
C GLU A 65 11.93 -9.01 -24.30
N ALA A 66 11.52 -7.94 -23.60
CA ALA A 66 11.27 -7.99 -22.17
C ALA A 66 10.09 -8.93 -21.82
N LEU A 67 8.98 -8.84 -22.57
CA LEU A 67 7.83 -9.74 -22.40
C LEU A 67 8.19 -11.20 -22.72
N ASP A 68 8.95 -11.44 -23.80
CA ASP A 68 9.38 -12.79 -24.18
C ASP A 68 10.31 -13.39 -23.12
N ASN A 69 11.30 -12.62 -22.64
CA ASN A 69 12.24 -13.06 -21.61
C ASN A 69 11.52 -13.36 -20.29
N LEU A 70 10.66 -12.47 -19.85
CA LEU A 70 9.87 -12.70 -18.62
C LEU A 70 8.89 -13.88 -18.81
N GLY A 71 8.35 -14.07 -20.02
CA GLY A 71 7.51 -15.23 -20.35
C GLY A 71 8.28 -16.56 -20.29
N ILE A 72 9.57 -16.57 -20.62
CA ILE A 72 10.44 -17.74 -20.43
C ILE A 72 10.66 -18.04 -18.94
N VAL A 73 10.90 -17.00 -18.14
CA VAL A 73 11.03 -17.12 -16.70
C VAL A 73 9.72 -17.59 -16.05
N ALA A 74 8.59 -16.99 -16.42
CA ALA A 74 7.26 -17.35 -15.92
C ALA A 74 6.94 -18.85 -16.15
N LYS A 75 7.25 -19.38 -17.34
CA LYS A 75 7.01 -20.80 -17.68
C LYS A 75 7.80 -21.81 -16.86
N LYS A 76 8.81 -21.38 -16.09
CA LYS A 76 9.49 -22.23 -15.10
C LYS A 76 8.63 -22.51 -13.86
N ASN A 77 7.62 -21.71 -13.63
CA ASN A 77 6.63 -21.92 -12.58
C ASN A 77 5.63 -23.03 -12.97
N LYS A 78 5.22 -23.80 -11.97
CA LYS A 78 4.22 -24.86 -12.15
C LYS A 78 2.92 -24.45 -11.45
N VAL A 79 1.93 -24.02 -12.21
CA VAL A 79 0.62 -23.64 -11.67
C VAL A 79 -0.20 -24.89 -11.36
N LEU A 80 -0.10 -25.40 -10.13
CA LEU A 80 -0.91 -26.51 -9.64
C LEU A 80 -2.16 -25.97 -8.92
N LYS A 81 -3.23 -26.77 -8.91
CA LYS A 81 -4.45 -26.42 -8.18
C LYS A 81 -4.17 -26.49 -6.68
N SER A 82 -4.33 -25.38 -5.99
CA SER A 82 -4.00 -25.27 -4.56
C SER A 82 -5.22 -25.60 -3.69
N PHE A 83 -5.01 -26.51 -2.73
CA PHE A 83 -5.90 -26.81 -1.61
C PHE A 83 -5.17 -26.56 -0.27
N ILE A 84 -4.16 -25.69 -0.27
CA ILE A 84 -3.35 -25.38 0.92
C ILE A 84 -4.15 -24.56 1.93
N GLY A 85 -4.88 -23.54 1.46
CA GLY A 85 -5.63 -22.65 2.33
C GLY A 85 -4.75 -21.67 3.12
N GLN A 86 -4.79 -21.71 4.43
CA GLN A 86 -4.00 -20.83 5.31
C GLN A 86 -4.19 -19.32 5.01
N GLY A 87 -5.42 -18.90 4.74
CA GLY A 87 -5.75 -17.50 4.47
C GLY A 87 -5.57 -17.07 3.01
N TYR A 88 -5.19 -17.98 2.10
CA TYR A 88 -5.03 -17.75 0.67
C TYR A 88 -5.80 -18.80 -0.13
N TYR A 89 -6.68 -18.34 -1.02
CA TYR A 89 -7.62 -19.19 -1.74
C TYR A 89 -7.76 -18.75 -3.19
N ASN A 90 -7.94 -19.70 -4.11
CA ASN A 90 -8.29 -19.31 -5.48
C ASN A 90 -9.68 -18.69 -5.52
N THR A 91 -9.83 -17.71 -6.40
CA THR A 91 -11.09 -17.00 -6.60
C THR A 91 -11.29 -16.70 -8.08
N ILE A 92 -12.48 -16.29 -8.46
CA ILE A 92 -12.82 -15.90 -9.83
C ILE A 92 -13.01 -14.39 -9.86
N THR A 93 -12.02 -13.67 -10.39
CA THR A 93 -12.18 -12.24 -10.64
C THR A 93 -13.17 -12.04 -11.78
N PRO A 94 -14.30 -11.34 -11.58
CA PRO A 94 -15.22 -11.03 -12.69
C PRO A 94 -14.50 -10.22 -13.77
N ASN A 95 -14.67 -10.60 -15.04
CA ASN A 95 -13.94 -9.98 -16.16
C ASN A 95 -14.23 -8.47 -16.28
N VAL A 96 -15.42 -8.02 -15.91
CA VAL A 96 -15.77 -6.60 -15.90
C VAL A 96 -14.96 -5.82 -14.85
N ILE A 97 -14.63 -6.43 -13.72
CA ILE A 97 -13.79 -5.84 -12.68
C ILE A 97 -12.31 -5.92 -13.09
N LEU A 98 -11.86 -7.06 -13.60
CA LEU A 98 -10.50 -7.23 -14.07
C LEU A 98 -10.14 -6.14 -15.08
N ARG A 99 -10.93 -5.99 -16.15
CA ARG A 99 -10.63 -5.04 -17.20
C ARG A 99 -10.87 -3.58 -16.86
N ASN A 100 -11.89 -3.28 -16.04
CA ASN A 100 -12.31 -1.91 -15.79
C ASN A 100 -11.87 -1.34 -14.44
N VAL A 101 -11.18 -2.13 -13.62
CA VAL A 101 -10.53 -1.67 -12.38
C VAL A 101 -9.05 -2.05 -12.39
N PHE A 102 -8.73 -3.35 -12.42
CA PHE A 102 -7.37 -3.83 -12.28
C PHE A 102 -6.45 -3.43 -13.45
N GLU A 103 -6.96 -3.53 -14.67
CA GLU A 103 -6.23 -3.16 -15.91
C GLU A 103 -6.50 -1.73 -16.37
N ASN A 104 -7.27 -0.93 -15.62
CA ASN A 104 -7.68 0.41 -16.04
C ASN A 104 -6.83 1.50 -15.36
N PRO A 105 -6.06 2.30 -16.14
CA PRO A 105 -5.19 3.35 -15.60
C PRO A 105 -5.94 4.41 -14.81
N ALA A 106 -7.20 4.71 -15.09
CA ALA A 106 -8.01 5.62 -14.28
C ALA A 106 -8.12 5.21 -12.80
N TRP A 107 -7.92 3.92 -12.49
CA TRP A 107 -7.94 3.38 -11.14
C TRP A 107 -6.54 3.16 -10.57
N TYR A 108 -5.63 2.50 -11.30
CA TYR A 108 -4.34 2.13 -10.74
C TYR A 108 -3.30 3.26 -10.78
N THR A 109 -3.47 4.31 -11.60
CA THR A 109 -2.55 5.45 -11.63
C THR A 109 -2.92 6.58 -10.67
N ALA A 110 -4.00 6.45 -9.91
CA ALA A 110 -4.42 7.43 -8.92
C ALA A 110 -3.63 7.29 -7.61
N TYR A 111 -3.60 8.37 -6.82
CA TYR A 111 -2.95 8.41 -5.50
C TYR A 111 -3.97 8.40 -4.35
N THR A 112 -3.47 8.39 -3.11
CA THR A 112 -4.28 8.55 -1.90
C THR A 112 -5.18 9.79 -2.02
N PRO A 113 -6.48 9.68 -1.72
CA PRO A 113 -7.45 10.73 -1.97
C PRO A 113 -7.38 11.88 -0.94
N TYR A 114 -6.20 12.50 -0.78
CA TYR A 114 -6.00 13.66 0.09
C TYR A 114 -6.77 14.90 -0.36
N GLN A 115 -7.02 15.01 -1.67
CA GLN A 115 -7.86 16.07 -2.25
C GLN A 115 -9.20 15.43 -2.63
N PRO A 116 -10.20 15.50 -1.76
CA PRO A 116 -11.43 14.76 -1.93
C PRO A 116 -12.26 15.25 -3.11
N GLU A 117 -12.18 16.53 -3.49
CA GLU A 117 -12.97 17.10 -4.58
C GLU A 117 -12.67 16.47 -5.95
N ILE A 118 -11.48 15.89 -6.12
CA ILE A 118 -11.06 15.18 -7.35
C ILE A 118 -10.91 13.67 -7.14
N SER A 119 -11.50 13.14 -6.10
CA SER A 119 -11.33 11.73 -5.69
C SER A 119 -12.66 11.09 -5.24
N GLN A 120 -13.79 11.66 -5.64
CA GLN A 120 -15.11 11.24 -5.17
C GLN A 120 -15.48 9.83 -5.57
N GLY A 121 -15.00 9.35 -6.73
CA GLY A 121 -15.23 7.98 -7.17
C GLY A 121 -14.46 6.95 -6.37
N ARG A 122 -13.14 7.16 -6.14
CA ARG A 122 -12.34 6.29 -5.27
C ARG A 122 -12.85 6.28 -3.84
N LEU A 123 -13.20 7.45 -3.31
CA LEU A 123 -13.73 7.59 -1.96
C LEU A 123 -15.07 6.86 -1.82
N GLU A 124 -15.97 6.94 -2.81
CA GLU A 124 -17.21 6.17 -2.83
C GLU A 124 -16.93 4.66 -2.83
N ALA A 125 -16.00 4.20 -3.65
CA ALA A 125 -15.62 2.78 -3.70
C ALA A 125 -15.02 2.28 -2.37
N LEU A 126 -14.18 3.07 -1.71
CA LEU A 126 -13.63 2.75 -0.39
C LEU A 126 -14.69 2.83 0.72
N PHE A 127 -15.66 3.74 0.61
CA PHE A 127 -16.79 3.81 1.51
C PHE A 127 -17.69 2.56 1.39
N ASN A 128 -17.90 2.06 0.16
CA ASN A 128 -18.56 0.77 -0.08
C ASN A 128 -17.78 -0.39 0.56
N PHE A 129 -16.43 -0.37 0.49
CA PHE A 129 -15.60 -1.36 1.17
C PHE A 129 -15.83 -1.33 2.69
N GLN A 130 -15.79 -0.15 3.32
CA GLN A 130 -16.07 -0.01 4.76
C GLN A 130 -17.45 -0.52 5.12
N THR A 131 -18.47 -0.17 4.32
CA THR A 131 -19.85 -0.62 4.53
C THR A 131 -19.97 -2.15 4.43
N MET A 132 -19.30 -2.75 3.45
CA MET A 132 -19.22 -4.21 3.29
C MET A 132 -18.64 -4.87 4.54
N ILE A 133 -17.50 -4.37 5.03
CA ILE A 133 -16.83 -4.94 6.20
C ILE A 133 -17.68 -4.77 7.46
N VAL A 134 -18.25 -3.59 7.69
CA VAL A 134 -19.15 -3.33 8.81
C VAL A 134 -20.33 -4.31 8.79
N SER A 135 -20.96 -4.48 7.63
CA SER A 135 -22.12 -5.35 7.47
C SER A 135 -21.80 -6.83 7.70
N LEU A 136 -20.65 -7.31 7.20
CA LEU A 136 -20.26 -8.71 7.35
C LEU A 136 -19.76 -9.03 8.76
N THR A 137 -19.04 -8.10 9.38
CA THR A 137 -18.45 -8.32 10.71
C THR A 137 -19.38 -8.00 11.88
N GLY A 138 -20.47 -7.26 11.65
CA GLY A 138 -21.36 -6.77 12.71
C GLY A 138 -20.70 -5.77 13.65
N MET A 139 -19.63 -5.09 13.18
CA MET A 139 -18.93 -4.04 13.91
C MET A 139 -19.45 -2.64 13.56
N ASP A 140 -19.13 -1.61 14.37
CA ASP A 140 -19.67 -0.27 14.19
C ASP A 140 -18.97 0.53 13.09
N LEU A 141 -17.67 0.30 12.87
CA LEU A 141 -16.89 0.97 11.82
C LEU A 141 -15.70 0.13 11.37
N ALA A 142 -15.23 0.38 10.14
CA ALA A 142 -14.08 -0.30 9.55
C ALA A 142 -13.12 0.70 8.91
N SER A 143 -11.82 0.35 8.86
CA SER A 143 -10.83 1.07 8.05
C SER A 143 -11.07 0.86 6.55
N ALA A 144 -10.57 1.78 5.73
CA ALA A 144 -10.69 1.69 4.27
C ALA A 144 -9.88 0.52 3.67
N SER A 145 -8.74 0.16 4.27
CA SER A 145 -7.98 -1.09 4.08
C SER A 145 -6.77 -1.13 5.01
N LEU A 146 -6.16 -2.31 5.14
CA LEU A 146 -4.84 -2.54 5.74
C LEU A 146 -3.96 -3.36 4.79
N LEU A 147 -2.76 -3.77 5.23
CA LEU A 147 -1.76 -4.39 4.35
C LEU A 147 -2.01 -5.88 4.13
N ASP A 148 -2.02 -6.69 5.20
CA ASP A 148 -2.37 -8.11 5.21
C ASP A 148 -2.93 -8.54 6.57
N GLU A 149 -3.37 -9.79 6.74
CA GLU A 149 -3.98 -10.25 7.99
C GLU A 149 -3.00 -10.21 9.17
N GLY A 150 -1.74 -10.63 8.97
CA GLY A 150 -0.75 -10.62 10.04
C GLY A 150 -0.43 -9.22 10.55
N THR A 151 -0.31 -8.24 9.65
CA THR A 151 -0.12 -6.84 10.03
C THR A 151 -1.38 -6.25 10.67
N ALA A 152 -2.57 -6.62 10.19
CA ALA A 152 -3.83 -6.22 10.83
C ALA A 152 -3.94 -6.79 12.26
N ALA A 153 -3.52 -8.03 12.49
CA ALA A 153 -3.47 -8.64 13.81
C ALA A 153 -2.48 -7.94 14.75
N ALA A 154 -1.30 -7.55 14.23
CA ALA A 154 -0.32 -6.79 15.00
C ALA A 154 -0.81 -5.38 15.36
N GLU A 155 -1.50 -4.71 14.45
CA GLU A 155 -2.16 -3.43 14.72
C GLU A 155 -3.31 -3.58 15.74
N ALA A 156 -4.10 -4.67 15.65
CA ALA A 156 -5.15 -4.97 16.64
C ALA A 156 -4.58 -5.21 18.03
N MET A 157 -3.46 -5.94 18.16
CA MET A 157 -2.74 -6.13 19.42
C MET A 157 -2.36 -4.77 20.05
N THR A 158 -1.76 -3.88 19.27
CA THR A 158 -1.35 -2.57 19.77
C THR A 158 -2.55 -1.67 20.09
N LEU A 159 -3.66 -1.79 19.34
CA LEU A 159 -4.92 -1.14 19.66
C LEU A 159 -5.47 -1.65 21.01
N CYS A 160 -5.49 -2.97 21.21
CA CYS A 160 -5.94 -3.56 22.48
C CYS A 160 -5.08 -3.07 23.66
N ARG A 161 -3.75 -3.00 23.50
CA ARG A 161 -2.83 -2.47 24.53
C ARG A 161 -3.19 -1.05 24.97
N ARG A 162 -3.61 -0.20 24.04
CA ARG A 162 -4.00 1.19 24.32
C ARG A 162 -5.40 1.34 24.91
N MET A 163 -6.32 0.47 24.51
CA MET A 163 -7.75 0.63 24.82
C MET A 163 -8.22 -0.22 25.97
N SER A 164 -7.53 -1.33 26.29
CA SER A 164 -7.88 -2.21 27.43
C SER A 164 -7.71 -1.49 28.76
N LYS A 165 -8.58 -1.81 29.70
CA LYS A 165 -8.49 -1.39 31.09
C LYS A 165 -7.48 -2.23 31.88
N SER A 166 -7.21 -3.46 31.41
CA SER A 166 -6.21 -4.36 31.98
C SER A 166 -4.80 -3.76 31.86
N LYS A 167 -4.00 -3.84 32.93
CA LYS A 167 -2.60 -3.38 32.98
C LYS A 167 -1.59 -4.49 32.71
N GLU A 168 -2.07 -5.68 32.43
CA GLU A 168 -1.26 -6.86 32.14
C GLU A 168 -0.43 -6.65 30.85
N GLU A 169 0.70 -7.38 30.75
CA GLU A 169 1.63 -7.26 29.61
C GLU A 169 1.45 -8.38 28.56
N ILE A 170 0.55 -9.33 28.86
CA ILE A 170 0.32 -10.51 28.01
C ILE A 170 -0.74 -10.21 26.96
N PHE A 171 -0.44 -10.55 25.71
CA PHE A 171 -1.41 -10.76 24.65
C PHE A 171 -1.49 -12.26 24.36
N PHE A 172 -2.65 -12.85 24.61
CA PHE A 172 -2.86 -14.28 24.40
C PHE A 172 -3.28 -14.53 22.95
N VAL A 173 -2.70 -15.53 22.30
CA VAL A 173 -3.00 -15.92 20.92
C VAL A 173 -3.42 -17.39 20.90
N ASP A 174 -4.61 -17.67 20.37
CA ASP A 174 -5.06 -19.03 20.15
C ASP A 174 -4.05 -19.77 19.23
N LYS A 175 -3.61 -20.96 19.66
CA LYS A 175 -2.69 -21.80 18.89
C LYS A 175 -3.21 -22.17 17.48
N HIS A 176 -4.51 -22.01 17.24
CA HIS A 176 -5.18 -22.24 15.95
C HIS A 176 -5.25 -20.99 15.06
N CYS A 177 -4.62 -19.88 15.45
CA CYS A 177 -4.35 -18.78 14.52
C CYS A 177 -3.32 -19.20 13.47
N TYR A 178 -3.39 -18.60 12.28
CA TYR A 178 -2.41 -18.90 11.23
C TYR A 178 -0.98 -18.63 11.70
N SER A 179 -0.08 -19.57 11.40
CA SER A 179 1.31 -19.50 11.86
C SER A 179 2.03 -18.24 11.37
N GLN A 180 1.78 -17.78 10.15
CA GLN A 180 2.35 -16.54 9.63
C GLN A 180 1.83 -15.31 10.39
N THR A 181 0.56 -15.29 10.81
CA THR A 181 -0.01 -14.21 11.64
C THR A 181 0.66 -14.18 13.01
N ILE A 182 0.87 -15.33 13.63
CA ILE A 182 1.58 -15.45 14.92
C ILE A 182 3.01 -14.91 14.82
N GLU A 183 3.73 -15.17 13.72
CA GLU A 183 5.11 -14.69 13.51
C GLU A 183 5.17 -13.16 13.39
N VAL A 184 4.27 -12.56 12.63
CA VAL A 184 4.20 -11.08 12.50
C VAL A 184 3.88 -10.42 13.85
N ILE A 185 2.94 -10.98 14.60
CA ILE A 185 2.60 -10.48 15.96
C ILE A 185 3.80 -10.54 16.89
N LYS A 186 4.54 -11.65 16.91
CA LYS A 186 5.76 -11.80 17.74
C LYS A 186 6.80 -10.74 17.39
N THR A 187 7.06 -10.52 16.09
CA THR A 187 7.99 -9.49 15.61
C THR A 187 7.56 -8.09 16.07
N ARG A 188 6.25 -7.79 16.01
CA ARG A 188 5.72 -6.48 16.43
C ARG A 188 5.72 -6.29 17.94
N ALA A 189 5.54 -7.36 18.71
CA ALA A 189 5.42 -7.34 20.17
C ALA A 189 6.76 -7.16 20.89
N GLU A 190 7.81 -7.80 20.39
CA GLU A 190 9.13 -7.88 21.05
C GLU A 190 9.73 -6.49 21.31
N PRO A 191 9.84 -5.57 20.32
CA PRO A 191 10.48 -4.28 20.53
C PRO A 191 9.79 -3.39 21.55
N ILE A 192 8.48 -3.56 21.73
CA ILE A 192 7.67 -2.73 22.64
C ILE A 192 7.31 -3.45 23.96
N GLY A 193 7.97 -4.58 24.24
CA GLY A 193 7.87 -5.31 25.51
C GLY A 193 6.55 -6.02 25.76
N ILE A 194 5.76 -6.31 24.71
CA ILE A 194 4.53 -7.11 24.84
C ILE A 194 4.90 -8.60 24.85
N LYS A 195 4.41 -9.32 25.86
CA LYS A 195 4.61 -10.76 25.98
C LYS A 195 3.53 -11.53 25.23
N ILE A 196 3.91 -12.28 24.21
CA ILE A 196 3.01 -13.17 23.46
C ILE A 196 2.96 -14.54 24.12
N VAL A 197 1.75 -15.01 24.43
CA VAL A 197 1.49 -16.37 24.89
C VAL A 197 0.61 -17.07 23.85
N VAL A 198 1.18 -18.05 23.15
CA VAL A 198 0.43 -18.91 22.23
C VAL A 198 0.01 -20.17 22.99
N GLY A 199 -1.30 -20.40 23.09
CA GLY A 199 -1.82 -21.48 23.93
C GLY A 199 -3.17 -22.03 23.50
N ASP A 200 -3.59 -23.09 24.19
CA ASP A 200 -4.91 -23.68 24.02
C ASP A 200 -5.96 -22.86 24.79
N LEU A 201 -7.13 -22.64 24.18
CA LEU A 201 -8.22 -21.89 24.81
C LEU A 201 -8.79 -22.55 26.09
N SER A 202 -8.59 -23.85 26.28
CA SER A 202 -8.92 -24.54 27.54
C SER A 202 -8.08 -24.07 28.74
N GLU A 203 -6.94 -23.43 28.46
CA GLU A 203 -6.02 -22.94 29.49
C GLU A 203 -6.13 -21.41 29.70
N ILE A 204 -6.97 -20.70 28.98
CA ILE A 204 -7.07 -19.23 28.98
C ILE A 204 -7.30 -18.64 30.37
N GLU A 205 -8.05 -19.36 31.22
CA GLU A 205 -8.35 -18.92 32.60
C GLU A 205 -7.11 -18.80 33.48
N LYS A 206 -6.02 -19.53 33.14
CA LYS A 206 -4.74 -19.53 33.89
C LYS A 206 -3.92 -18.24 33.68
N PHE A 207 -4.25 -17.45 32.68
CA PHE A 207 -3.51 -16.24 32.29
C PHE A 207 -4.28 -14.98 32.63
N ASN A 208 -3.54 -13.91 32.94
CA ASN A 208 -4.02 -12.55 32.94
C ASN A 208 -3.45 -11.84 31.71
N PHE A 209 -4.26 -11.12 30.97
CA PHE A 209 -3.91 -10.53 29.68
C PHE A 209 -4.67 -9.22 29.45
N PHE A 210 -4.17 -8.38 28.57
CA PHE A 210 -4.90 -7.17 28.11
C PHE A 210 -5.72 -7.42 26.86
N GLY A 211 -5.47 -8.52 26.14
CA GLY A 211 -6.22 -8.86 24.94
C GLY A 211 -5.92 -10.28 24.46
N VAL A 212 -6.79 -10.77 23.58
CA VAL A 212 -6.76 -12.13 23.04
C VAL A 212 -7.02 -12.09 21.55
N LEU A 213 -6.26 -12.88 20.76
CA LEU A 213 -6.55 -13.14 19.34
C LEU A 213 -7.10 -14.55 19.16
N LEU A 214 -8.24 -14.63 18.46
CA LEU A 214 -8.93 -15.85 18.06
C LEU A 214 -9.03 -15.93 16.55
N GLN A 215 -9.11 -17.14 15.97
CA GLN A 215 -9.22 -17.37 14.53
C GLN A 215 -10.47 -18.18 14.18
N CYS A 216 -11.29 -17.70 13.25
CA CYS A 216 -12.52 -18.37 12.80
C CYS A 216 -12.68 -18.33 11.26
N PRO A 217 -12.68 -19.48 10.55
CA PRO A 217 -12.27 -20.81 11.05
C PRO A 217 -10.82 -20.84 11.50
N GLY A 218 -10.47 -21.78 12.40
CA GLY A 218 -9.08 -21.96 12.83
C GLY A 218 -8.18 -22.50 11.71
N GLU A 219 -6.86 -22.49 11.92
CA GLU A 219 -5.87 -23.07 10.99
C GLU A 219 -6.14 -24.56 10.71
N ASP A 220 -6.70 -25.28 11.67
CA ASP A 220 -7.13 -26.69 11.55
C ASP A 220 -8.47 -26.86 10.80
N GLY A 221 -9.10 -25.78 10.39
CA GLY A 221 -10.41 -25.73 9.72
C GLY A 221 -11.62 -25.78 10.66
N ALA A 222 -11.42 -25.93 11.97
CA ALA A 222 -12.54 -26.04 12.89
C ALA A 222 -13.23 -24.71 13.17
N ILE A 223 -14.55 -24.74 13.20
CA ILE A 223 -15.40 -23.64 13.65
C ILE A 223 -15.65 -23.78 15.13
N ARG A 224 -15.29 -22.77 15.92
CA ARG A 224 -15.41 -22.75 17.38
C ARG A 224 -16.39 -21.66 17.83
N ASP A 225 -17.13 -21.98 18.90
CA ASP A 225 -17.98 -21.02 19.59
C ASP A 225 -17.13 -20.23 20.60
N PHE A 226 -16.91 -18.97 20.33
CA PHE A 226 -16.10 -18.11 21.19
C PHE A 226 -16.89 -17.33 22.24
N SER A 227 -18.22 -17.47 22.31
CA SER A 227 -19.05 -16.67 23.21
C SER A 227 -18.63 -16.81 24.68
N ARG A 228 -18.29 -18.03 25.15
CA ARG A 228 -17.76 -18.25 26.50
C ARG A 228 -16.39 -17.58 26.70
N ILE A 229 -15.51 -17.72 25.73
CA ILE A 229 -14.15 -17.14 25.80
C ILE A 229 -14.23 -15.63 25.86
N THR A 230 -15.08 -15.02 25.05
CA THR A 230 -15.32 -13.56 25.04
C THR A 230 -15.76 -13.07 26.43
N ASN A 231 -16.69 -13.77 27.10
CA ASN A 231 -17.12 -13.40 28.45
C ASN A 231 -15.95 -13.51 29.46
N ILE A 232 -15.16 -14.59 29.44
CA ILE A 232 -13.99 -14.76 30.32
C ILE A 232 -12.98 -13.61 30.11
N VAL A 233 -12.75 -13.19 28.85
CA VAL A 233 -11.82 -12.12 28.52
C VAL A 233 -12.32 -10.78 29.05
N HIS A 234 -13.59 -10.49 28.86
CA HIS A 234 -14.23 -9.24 29.35
C HIS A 234 -14.29 -9.18 30.87
N ASP A 235 -14.53 -10.31 31.55
CA ASP A 235 -14.51 -10.39 33.02
C ASP A 235 -13.13 -10.05 33.62
N LYS A 236 -12.06 -10.17 32.80
CA LYS A 236 -10.70 -9.76 33.15
C LYS A 236 -10.29 -8.39 32.60
N ASP A 237 -11.23 -7.56 32.16
CA ASP A 237 -10.97 -6.26 31.51
C ASP A 237 -10.12 -6.34 30.23
N GLY A 238 -9.97 -7.53 29.63
CA GLY A 238 -9.28 -7.76 28.37
C GLY A 238 -10.16 -7.45 27.17
N LEU A 239 -9.55 -7.38 25.97
CA LEU A 239 -10.25 -7.17 24.70
C LEU A 239 -10.12 -8.38 23.79
N VAL A 240 -11.17 -8.64 23.01
CA VAL A 240 -11.23 -9.78 22.08
C VAL A 240 -11.06 -9.32 20.64
N VAL A 241 -10.07 -9.90 19.97
CA VAL A 241 -9.85 -9.77 18.53
C VAL A 241 -10.22 -11.10 17.87
N ILE A 242 -11.10 -11.06 16.86
CA ILE A 242 -11.42 -12.23 16.05
C ILE A 242 -10.90 -12.02 14.62
N ALA A 243 -9.96 -12.84 14.18
CA ALA A 243 -9.58 -12.97 12.79
C ALA A 243 -10.56 -13.87 12.07
N SER A 244 -11.21 -13.38 11.01
CA SER A 244 -12.29 -14.09 10.34
C SER A 244 -12.07 -14.17 8.83
N ASP A 245 -12.32 -15.36 8.28
CA ASP A 245 -12.43 -15.51 6.83
C ASP A 245 -13.69 -14.79 6.32
N ILE A 246 -13.50 -13.85 5.37
CA ILE A 246 -14.57 -12.95 4.91
C ILE A 246 -15.73 -13.70 4.23
N LEU A 247 -15.44 -14.81 3.51
CA LEU A 247 -16.47 -15.60 2.84
C LEU A 247 -17.29 -16.41 3.83
N SER A 248 -16.66 -16.91 4.88
CA SER A 248 -17.34 -17.67 5.94
C SER A 248 -18.39 -16.81 6.68
N LEU A 249 -18.17 -15.49 6.78
CA LEU A 249 -19.10 -14.55 7.44
C LEU A 249 -20.45 -14.41 6.72
N LEU A 250 -20.61 -14.96 5.54
CA LEU A 250 -21.92 -15.04 4.86
C LEU A 250 -22.80 -16.15 5.44
N LEU A 251 -22.20 -17.14 6.12
CA LEU A 251 -22.90 -18.29 6.70
C LEU A 251 -22.76 -18.38 8.22
N LEU A 252 -21.72 -17.77 8.81
CA LEU A 252 -21.43 -17.83 10.23
C LEU A 252 -21.84 -16.54 10.96
N LYS A 253 -22.20 -16.66 12.22
CA LYS A 253 -22.41 -15.51 13.11
C LYS A 253 -21.23 -14.56 13.03
N SER A 254 -21.54 -13.28 12.97
CA SER A 254 -20.53 -12.24 12.86
C SER A 254 -19.70 -12.11 14.16
N PRO A 255 -18.44 -11.66 14.07
CA PRO A 255 -17.64 -11.33 15.25
C PRO A 255 -18.34 -10.37 16.22
N GLY A 256 -19.09 -9.40 15.69
CA GLY A 256 -19.87 -8.45 16.48
C GLY A 256 -20.95 -9.11 17.34
N GLU A 257 -21.69 -10.11 16.80
CA GLU A 257 -22.68 -10.89 17.54
C GLU A 257 -22.05 -11.79 18.61
N ILE A 258 -20.84 -12.30 18.37
CA ILE A 258 -20.06 -13.11 19.32
C ILE A 258 -19.54 -12.23 20.48
N GLY A 259 -19.52 -10.90 20.30
CA GLY A 259 -19.09 -9.92 21.29
C GLY A 259 -17.63 -9.47 21.13
N ALA A 260 -17.00 -9.69 19.97
CA ALA A 260 -15.68 -9.18 19.68
C ALA A 260 -15.60 -7.65 19.82
N ASP A 261 -14.42 -7.14 20.21
CA ASP A 261 -14.11 -5.72 20.25
C ASP A 261 -13.47 -5.25 18.95
N VAL A 262 -12.73 -6.15 18.29
CA VAL A 262 -12.07 -5.93 17.02
C VAL A 262 -12.26 -7.16 16.13
N ALA A 263 -12.59 -6.95 14.87
CA ALA A 263 -12.59 -7.97 13.83
C ALA A 263 -11.53 -7.64 12.79
N ILE A 264 -10.73 -8.63 12.41
CA ILE A 264 -9.71 -8.51 11.36
C ILE A 264 -9.83 -9.64 10.36
N GLY A 265 -9.13 -9.52 9.24
CA GLY A 265 -9.01 -10.56 8.22
C GLY A 265 -8.51 -10.03 6.89
N CYS A 266 -8.59 -10.86 5.87
CA CYS A 266 -8.21 -10.51 4.51
C CYS A 266 -9.41 -10.62 3.56
N THR A 267 -9.52 -9.70 2.59
CA THR A 267 -10.57 -9.71 1.57
C THR A 267 -10.15 -10.40 0.27
N GLN A 268 -9.03 -11.10 0.24
CA GLN A 268 -8.48 -11.76 -0.94
C GLN A 268 -9.51 -12.64 -1.66
N ARG A 269 -10.35 -13.38 -0.91
CA ARG A 269 -11.39 -14.26 -1.47
C ARG A 269 -12.48 -13.54 -2.27
N PHE A 270 -12.54 -12.21 -2.20
CA PHE A 270 -13.47 -11.41 -2.97
C PHE A 270 -12.83 -10.94 -4.28
N GLY A 271 -12.52 -11.90 -5.14
CA GLY A 271 -12.09 -11.69 -6.51
C GLY A 271 -10.63 -11.24 -6.72
N ILE A 272 -9.75 -11.37 -5.72
CA ILE A 272 -8.35 -10.98 -5.84
C ILE A 272 -7.47 -12.21 -6.08
N PRO A 273 -6.62 -12.25 -7.13
CA PRO A 273 -5.73 -13.39 -7.40
C PRO A 273 -4.80 -13.70 -6.24
N LEU A 274 -4.31 -14.95 -6.15
CA LEU A 274 -3.36 -15.40 -5.13
C LEU A 274 -2.05 -14.59 -5.14
N GLY A 275 -1.51 -14.31 -6.32
CA GLY A 275 -0.36 -13.44 -6.54
C GLY A 275 0.89 -13.80 -5.75
N PHE A 276 1.11 -15.08 -5.48
CA PHE A 276 2.20 -15.57 -4.63
C PHE A 276 2.26 -14.88 -3.26
N GLY A 277 1.09 -14.46 -2.75
CA GLY A 277 0.94 -13.85 -1.43
C GLY A 277 0.47 -12.40 -1.40
N GLY A 278 0.36 -11.76 -2.54
CA GLY A 278 -0.18 -10.41 -2.60
C GLY A 278 0.34 -9.55 -3.75
N PRO A 279 -0.13 -8.27 -3.76
CA PRO A 279 -0.82 -7.54 -2.67
C PRO A 279 -2.28 -7.96 -2.46
N HIS A 280 -2.74 -7.91 -1.19
CA HIS A 280 -4.12 -8.18 -0.79
C HIS A 280 -4.63 -7.10 0.17
N ALA A 281 -5.93 -6.81 0.17
CA ALA A 281 -6.51 -5.86 1.10
C ALA A 281 -6.96 -6.57 2.39
N ALA A 282 -6.30 -6.30 3.50
CA ALA A 282 -6.79 -6.68 4.82
C ALA A 282 -7.83 -5.67 5.33
N TYR A 283 -8.63 -6.08 6.31
CA TYR A 283 -9.56 -5.21 7.00
C TYR A 283 -9.34 -5.22 8.52
N MET A 284 -9.75 -4.13 9.14
CA MET A 284 -9.96 -4.03 10.58
C MET A 284 -11.25 -3.28 10.83
N ALA A 285 -12.13 -3.89 11.61
CA ALA A 285 -13.37 -3.29 12.07
C ALA A 285 -13.44 -3.31 13.59
N THR A 286 -14.13 -2.35 14.20
CA THR A 286 -14.12 -2.18 15.66
C THR A 286 -15.35 -1.47 16.17
N ARG A 287 -15.50 -1.40 17.51
CA ARG A 287 -16.54 -0.63 18.19
C ARG A 287 -16.30 0.88 18.02
N ASN A 288 -17.37 1.66 17.97
CA ASN A 288 -17.31 3.12 17.80
C ASN A 288 -16.47 3.82 18.89
N SER A 289 -16.39 3.25 20.09
CA SER A 289 -15.54 3.74 21.18
C SER A 289 -14.06 3.79 20.82
N PHE A 290 -13.59 2.98 19.86
CA PHE A 290 -12.17 2.87 19.46
C PHE A 290 -11.82 3.67 18.20
N LYS A 291 -12.75 4.40 17.60
CA LYS A 291 -12.58 5.12 16.33
C LYS A 291 -11.32 5.99 16.23
N ARG A 292 -10.91 6.60 17.34
CA ARG A 292 -9.71 7.46 17.41
C ARG A 292 -8.40 6.68 17.51
N SER A 293 -8.47 5.37 17.74
CA SER A 293 -7.32 4.46 17.84
C SER A 293 -7.21 3.49 16.67
N LEU A 294 -8.19 3.50 15.76
CA LEU A 294 -8.21 2.65 14.56
C LEU A 294 -7.06 3.03 13.62
N PRO A 295 -6.17 2.11 13.22
CA PRO A 295 -5.12 2.38 12.22
C PRO A 295 -5.69 2.46 10.80
N GLY A 296 -4.87 2.95 9.87
CA GLY A 296 -5.23 3.05 8.46
C GLY A 296 -6.16 4.24 8.15
N ARG A 297 -6.56 4.37 6.90
CA ARG A 297 -7.44 5.46 6.43
C ARG A 297 -8.89 5.18 6.83
N LEU A 298 -9.63 6.26 7.00
CA LEU A 298 -11.07 6.20 7.25
C LEU A 298 -11.75 7.19 6.30
N VAL A 299 -12.66 6.69 5.48
CA VAL A 299 -13.50 7.53 4.61
C VAL A 299 -14.78 7.89 5.36
N GLY A 300 -15.20 9.14 5.23
CA GLY A 300 -16.44 9.64 5.81
C GLY A 300 -17.18 10.55 4.85
N VAL A 301 -18.42 10.86 5.19
CA VAL A 301 -19.27 11.82 4.47
C VAL A 301 -19.22 13.18 5.16
N SER A 302 -19.22 14.24 4.38
CA SER A 302 -19.40 15.62 4.79
C SER A 302 -20.32 16.34 3.81
N LEU A 303 -20.35 17.68 3.86
CA LEU A 303 -21.06 18.53 2.93
C LEU A 303 -20.06 19.38 2.14
N ASP A 304 -20.36 19.64 0.88
CA ASP A 304 -19.63 20.64 0.09
C ASP A 304 -20.20 22.07 0.32
N SER A 305 -19.56 23.05 -0.31
CA SER A 305 -19.96 24.46 -0.23
C SER A 305 -21.37 24.76 -0.75
N ALA A 306 -22.00 23.84 -1.48
CA ALA A 306 -23.40 23.92 -1.92
C ALA A 306 -24.37 23.15 -0.98
N GLY A 307 -23.86 22.56 0.11
CA GLY A 307 -24.66 21.76 1.05
C GLY A 307 -24.94 20.33 0.59
N LYS A 308 -24.20 19.82 -0.42
CA LYS A 308 -24.35 18.47 -0.96
C LYS A 308 -23.45 17.48 -0.23
N PRO A 309 -23.90 16.22 -0.07
CA PRO A 309 -23.06 15.17 0.47
C PRO A 309 -21.79 14.98 -0.39
N ALA A 310 -20.65 14.88 0.28
CA ALA A 310 -19.34 14.68 -0.36
C ALA A 310 -18.47 13.78 0.52
N TYR A 311 -17.75 12.84 -0.12
CA TYR A 311 -16.83 11.94 0.57
C TYR A 311 -15.49 12.61 0.85
N ARG A 312 -14.85 12.23 1.95
CA ARG A 312 -13.52 12.72 2.36
C ARG A 312 -12.80 11.71 3.25
N LEU A 313 -11.49 11.88 3.46
CA LEU A 313 -10.79 11.20 4.53
C LEU A 313 -11.17 11.83 5.88
N ALA A 314 -11.61 10.99 6.81
CA ALA A 314 -12.10 11.41 8.13
C ALA A 314 -11.06 11.21 9.22
N LEU A 315 -11.14 12.01 10.30
CA LEU A 315 -10.29 11.90 11.49
C LEU A 315 -8.78 11.85 11.17
N GLN A 316 -8.29 12.62 10.20
CA GLN A 316 -6.88 12.63 9.78
C GLN A 316 -5.90 12.98 10.92
N THR A 317 -6.36 13.70 11.95
CA THR A 317 -5.54 14.07 13.12
C THR A 317 -4.97 12.88 13.90
N ARG A 318 -5.46 11.65 13.69
CA ARG A 318 -4.93 10.42 14.29
C ARG A 318 -3.79 9.79 13.47
N GLU A 319 -3.56 10.25 12.23
CA GLU A 319 -2.60 9.67 11.30
C GLU A 319 -1.16 10.12 11.58
N GLN A 320 -0.18 9.32 11.13
CA GLN A 320 1.24 9.53 11.45
C GLN A 320 1.82 10.86 10.91
N HIS A 321 1.32 11.35 9.75
CA HIS A 321 1.81 12.62 9.18
C HIS A 321 1.43 13.86 10.03
N ILE A 322 0.44 13.72 10.92
CA ILE A 322 0.03 14.76 11.86
C ILE A 322 0.58 14.50 13.26
N ARG A 323 0.47 13.26 13.74
CA ARG A 323 0.90 12.88 15.10
C ARG A 323 2.39 12.70 15.28
N ARG A 324 3.14 12.40 14.21
CA ARG A 324 4.58 12.16 14.23
C ARG A 324 4.99 11.17 15.34
N GLU A 325 5.85 11.58 16.27
CA GLU A 325 6.31 10.78 17.41
C GLU A 325 5.20 10.30 18.36
N LYS A 326 4.01 10.82 18.26
CA LYS A 326 2.83 10.36 19.04
C LYS A 326 1.93 9.43 18.26
N ALA A 327 2.33 9.07 17.04
CA ALA A 327 1.57 8.14 16.21
C ALA A 327 1.57 6.73 16.81
N THR A 328 0.47 6.03 16.63
CA THR A 328 0.27 4.68 17.16
C THR A 328 0.49 3.59 16.11
N SER A 329 0.67 3.98 14.87
CA SER A 329 0.94 3.13 13.70
C SER A 329 1.74 3.93 12.68
N ASN A 330 2.60 3.26 11.93
CA ASN A 330 3.34 3.85 10.82
C ASN A 330 2.64 3.67 9.45
N ILE A 331 1.44 3.11 9.41
CA ILE A 331 0.72 2.90 8.15
C ILE A 331 0.44 4.26 7.50
N CYS A 332 1.03 4.47 6.32
CA CYS A 332 0.84 5.64 5.47
C CYS A 332 -0.08 5.31 4.30
N THR A 333 0.27 4.26 3.56
CA THR A 333 -0.47 3.74 2.42
C THR A 333 -0.96 2.33 2.73
N ALA A 334 -2.10 1.95 2.17
CA ALA A 334 -2.70 0.64 2.31
C ALA A 334 -3.18 0.13 0.93
N GLN A 335 -3.77 -1.04 0.87
CA GLN A 335 -4.10 -1.73 -0.38
C GLN A 335 -5.41 -1.18 -1.00
N ALA A 336 -5.41 0.06 -1.49
CA ALA A 336 -6.61 0.74 -1.95
C ALA A 336 -7.22 0.09 -3.20
N LEU A 337 -6.44 -0.19 -4.26
CA LEU A 337 -6.95 -0.80 -5.49
C LEU A 337 -7.62 -2.16 -5.21
N LEU A 338 -7.02 -2.96 -4.34
CA LEU A 338 -7.52 -4.29 -4.00
C LEU A 338 -8.76 -4.21 -3.09
N ALA A 339 -8.85 -3.19 -2.24
CA ALA A 339 -10.08 -2.89 -1.49
C ALA A 339 -11.21 -2.47 -2.45
N VAL A 340 -10.91 -1.65 -3.45
CA VAL A 340 -11.88 -1.31 -4.52
C VAL A 340 -12.34 -2.58 -5.25
N MET A 341 -11.42 -3.45 -5.67
CA MET A 341 -11.77 -4.72 -6.33
C MET A 341 -12.67 -5.58 -5.45
N ALA A 342 -12.34 -5.75 -4.18
CA ALA A 342 -13.14 -6.55 -3.24
C ALA A 342 -14.53 -5.96 -3.02
N SER A 343 -14.64 -4.64 -2.88
CA SER A 343 -15.94 -3.98 -2.77
C SER A 343 -16.79 -4.13 -4.03
N MET A 344 -16.16 -3.98 -5.22
CA MET A 344 -16.86 -4.15 -6.50
C MET A 344 -17.24 -5.62 -6.77
N TYR A 345 -16.46 -6.58 -6.27
CA TYR A 345 -16.85 -8.00 -6.26
C TYR A 345 -18.15 -8.20 -5.47
N ALA A 346 -18.25 -7.60 -4.27
CA ALA A 346 -19.46 -7.66 -3.46
C ALA A 346 -20.65 -6.93 -4.12
N VAL A 347 -20.42 -5.79 -4.74
CA VAL A 347 -21.43 -5.04 -5.50
C VAL A 347 -21.97 -5.86 -6.70
N TYR A 348 -21.06 -6.51 -7.43
CA TYR A 348 -21.41 -7.27 -8.63
C TYR A 348 -22.17 -8.57 -8.32
N HIS A 349 -21.71 -9.34 -7.34
CA HIS A 349 -22.38 -10.59 -6.95
C HIS A 349 -23.65 -10.35 -6.11
N GLY A 350 -23.67 -9.25 -5.36
CA GLY A 350 -24.73 -8.98 -4.40
C GLY A 350 -24.77 -9.99 -3.24
N PRO A 351 -25.64 -9.76 -2.22
CA PRO A 351 -25.72 -10.65 -1.08
C PRO A 351 -26.07 -12.11 -1.46
N ASN A 352 -26.99 -12.30 -2.40
CA ASN A 352 -27.42 -13.63 -2.83
C ASN A 352 -26.32 -14.37 -3.59
N GLY A 353 -25.58 -13.69 -4.49
CA GLY A 353 -24.49 -14.31 -5.23
C GLY A 353 -23.32 -14.69 -4.31
N LEU A 354 -22.94 -13.83 -3.38
CA LEU A 354 -21.91 -14.12 -2.38
C LEU A 354 -22.31 -15.28 -1.47
N LYS A 355 -23.55 -15.31 -0.99
CA LYS A 355 -24.09 -16.42 -0.19
C LYS A 355 -24.05 -17.72 -0.96
N HIS A 356 -24.43 -17.70 -2.24
CA HIS A 356 -24.37 -18.87 -3.12
C HIS A 356 -22.94 -19.40 -3.28
N ILE A 357 -21.95 -18.51 -3.45
CA ILE A 357 -20.54 -18.88 -3.49
C ILE A 357 -20.11 -19.57 -2.19
N ALA A 358 -20.45 -18.98 -1.04
CA ALA A 358 -20.11 -19.54 0.28
C ALA A 358 -20.80 -20.91 0.51
N GLU A 359 -22.08 -21.03 0.16
CA GLU A 359 -22.85 -22.27 0.26
C GLU A 359 -22.25 -23.36 -0.65
N LYS A 360 -21.87 -23.00 -1.89
CA LYS A 360 -21.22 -23.94 -2.83
C LYS A 360 -19.92 -24.49 -2.23
N VAL A 361 -19.04 -23.63 -1.73
CA VAL A 361 -17.75 -24.02 -1.13
C VAL A 361 -18.01 -24.94 0.07
N HIS A 362 -18.92 -24.54 0.97
CA HIS A 362 -19.25 -25.33 2.15
C HIS A 362 -19.88 -26.68 1.80
N HIS A 363 -20.80 -26.72 0.83
CA HIS A 363 -21.45 -27.95 0.40
C HIS A 363 -20.47 -28.94 -0.24
N LEU A 364 -19.56 -28.45 -1.10
CA LEU A 364 -18.49 -29.26 -1.66
C LEU A 364 -17.58 -29.85 -0.56
N THR A 365 -17.28 -29.05 0.48
CA THR A 365 -16.50 -29.53 1.63
C THR A 365 -17.24 -30.62 2.42
N ALA A 366 -18.55 -30.47 2.58
CA ALA A 366 -19.39 -31.48 3.24
C ALA A 366 -19.45 -32.79 2.42
N ILE A 367 -19.53 -32.71 1.11
CA ILE A 367 -19.46 -33.85 0.20
C ILE A 367 -18.09 -34.52 0.30
N LEU A 368 -16.99 -33.75 0.25
CA LEU A 368 -15.63 -34.26 0.40
C LEU A 368 -15.47 -35.00 1.73
N ALA A 369 -15.90 -34.37 2.83
CA ALA A 369 -15.84 -34.97 4.17
C ALA A 369 -16.62 -36.28 4.28
N SER A 370 -17.83 -36.30 3.72
CA SER A 370 -18.68 -37.50 3.76
C SER A 370 -18.08 -38.66 2.97
N GLY A 371 -17.52 -38.41 1.78
CA GLY A 371 -16.83 -39.40 0.98
C GLY A 371 -15.57 -39.91 1.65
N LEU A 372 -14.73 -39.02 2.22
CA LEU A 372 -13.52 -39.41 2.97
C LEU A 372 -13.85 -40.32 4.17
N LYS A 373 -14.91 -40.00 4.91
CA LYS A 373 -15.37 -40.88 6.02
C LYS A 373 -15.82 -42.27 5.48
N LYS A 374 -16.51 -42.31 4.35
CA LYS A 374 -17.01 -43.53 3.73
C LYS A 374 -15.88 -44.45 3.25
N ILE A 375 -14.76 -43.91 2.80
CA ILE A 375 -13.55 -44.66 2.43
C ILE A 375 -12.63 -44.91 3.64
N GLY A 376 -13.07 -44.60 4.86
CA GLY A 376 -12.37 -44.92 6.10
C GLY A 376 -11.33 -43.90 6.58
N CYS A 377 -11.29 -42.71 6.02
CA CYS A 377 -10.41 -41.67 6.52
C CYS A 377 -10.92 -41.04 7.81
N LYS A 378 -10.01 -40.73 8.72
CA LYS A 378 -10.30 -40.02 9.96
C LYS A 378 -10.15 -38.50 9.76
N ILE A 379 -11.26 -37.80 9.81
CA ILE A 379 -11.28 -36.31 9.83
C ILE A 379 -11.11 -35.87 11.29
N VAL A 380 -10.20 -34.93 11.53
CA VAL A 380 -9.83 -34.46 12.87
C VAL A 380 -10.81 -33.42 13.38
N ASN A 381 -11.19 -32.44 12.50
CA ASN A 381 -12.13 -31.40 12.85
C ASN A 381 -13.59 -31.82 12.54
N GLU A 382 -14.42 -31.84 13.57
CA GLU A 382 -15.84 -32.23 13.45
C GLU A 382 -16.70 -31.13 12.81
N SER A 383 -16.35 -29.87 13.06
CA SER A 383 -16.97 -28.69 12.47
C SER A 383 -16.03 -28.06 11.45
N PHE A 384 -16.56 -27.54 10.35
CA PHE A 384 -15.78 -26.94 9.26
C PHE A 384 -16.62 -25.99 8.40
N PHE A 385 -15.97 -25.04 7.75
CA PHE A 385 -16.54 -24.26 6.65
C PHE A 385 -16.03 -24.81 5.30
N ASP A 386 -14.76 -24.68 5.01
CA ASP A 386 -14.12 -25.01 3.74
C ASP A 386 -12.86 -25.87 3.89
N THR A 387 -12.39 -26.11 5.12
CA THR A 387 -11.11 -26.77 5.39
C THR A 387 -11.30 -28.01 6.24
N LEU A 388 -10.66 -29.11 5.80
CA LEU A 388 -10.62 -30.39 6.52
C LEU A 388 -9.18 -30.72 6.93
N THR A 389 -9.01 -31.16 8.15
CA THR A 389 -7.79 -31.80 8.63
C THR A 389 -7.99 -33.31 8.68
N ILE A 390 -7.17 -34.04 7.94
CA ILE A 390 -7.31 -35.49 7.75
C ILE A 390 -6.09 -36.17 8.36
N ASN A 391 -6.34 -37.10 9.29
CA ASN A 391 -5.28 -37.93 9.85
C ASN A 391 -4.93 -39.06 8.87
N THR A 392 -3.73 -39.02 8.35
CA THR A 392 -3.17 -39.95 7.35
C THR A 392 -2.10 -40.90 7.97
N SER A 393 -1.83 -40.73 9.26
CA SER A 393 -0.83 -41.52 9.99
C SER A 393 0.52 -41.51 9.23
N LYS A 394 1.14 -42.65 9.03
CA LYS A 394 2.43 -42.79 8.32
C LYS A 394 2.36 -42.60 6.79
N TYR A 395 1.19 -42.31 6.21
CA TYR A 395 1.01 -42.19 4.75
C TYR A 395 1.02 -40.74 4.27
N THR A 396 1.20 -39.76 5.15
CA THR A 396 1.15 -38.33 4.86
C THR A 396 2.02 -37.94 3.66
N SER A 397 3.30 -38.18 3.70
CA SER A 397 4.25 -37.85 2.62
C SER A 397 3.92 -38.57 1.31
N LYS A 398 3.42 -39.83 1.37
CA LYS A 398 3.04 -40.61 0.19
C LYS A 398 1.82 -39.98 -0.51
N ILE A 399 0.78 -39.62 0.26
CA ILE A 399 -0.45 -39.03 -0.26
C ILE A 399 -0.13 -37.64 -0.80
N HIS A 400 0.67 -36.85 -0.08
CA HIS A 400 1.11 -35.52 -0.53
C HIS A 400 1.85 -35.60 -1.88
N SER A 401 2.84 -36.50 -1.99
CA SER A 401 3.58 -36.67 -3.26
C SER A 401 2.67 -37.15 -4.40
N LEU A 402 1.70 -38.02 -4.10
CA LEU A 402 0.70 -38.45 -5.08
C LEU A 402 -0.17 -37.26 -5.54
N ALA A 403 -0.61 -36.40 -4.62
CA ALA A 403 -1.39 -35.22 -4.94
C ALA A 403 -0.62 -34.30 -5.89
N VAL A 404 0.64 -33.97 -5.59
CA VAL A 404 1.52 -33.17 -6.46
C VAL A 404 1.63 -33.80 -7.85
N SER A 405 1.84 -35.12 -7.94
CA SER A 405 1.92 -35.83 -9.23
C SER A 405 0.60 -35.77 -10.03
N LYS A 406 -0.53 -35.49 -9.38
CA LYS A 406 -1.85 -35.35 -9.99
C LYS A 406 -2.24 -33.86 -10.22
N GLY A 407 -1.33 -32.93 -9.97
CA GLY A 407 -1.57 -31.50 -10.19
C GLY A 407 -2.23 -30.76 -9.02
N PHE A 408 -2.18 -31.34 -7.79
CA PHE A 408 -2.79 -30.76 -6.60
C PHE A 408 -1.75 -30.43 -5.53
N ASN A 409 -1.86 -29.29 -4.89
CA ASN A 409 -1.12 -28.95 -3.68
C ASN A 409 -2.02 -29.08 -2.47
N LEU A 410 -1.72 -30.02 -1.58
CA LEU A 410 -2.35 -30.17 -0.27
C LEU A 410 -1.42 -29.55 0.81
N ARG A 411 -2.00 -29.12 1.93
CA ARG A 411 -1.19 -28.63 3.06
C ARG A 411 -0.66 -29.79 3.88
N MET A 412 0.66 -29.90 4.01
CA MET A 412 1.31 -30.81 4.98
C MET A 412 1.32 -30.11 6.34
N ILE A 413 0.50 -30.57 7.29
CA ILE A 413 0.41 -30.00 8.64
C ILE A 413 1.55 -30.56 9.50
N ASP A 414 1.67 -31.87 9.53
CA ASP A 414 2.72 -32.62 10.22
C ASP A 414 2.89 -34.00 9.57
N ASP A 415 3.71 -34.87 10.21
CA ASP A 415 3.99 -36.25 9.72
C ASP A 415 2.76 -37.16 9.69
N SER A 416 1.64 -36.76 10.31
CA SER A 416 0.44 -37.57 10.50
C SER A 416 -0.83 -36.94 9.91
N ASN A 417 -0.78 -35.66 9.55
CA ASN A 417 -1.96 -34.91 9.17
C ASN A 417 -1.77 -34.09 7.88
N LEU A 418 -2.78 -34.14 7.01
CA LEU A 418 -2.91 -33.28 5.82
C LEU A 418 -4.11 -32.33 5.97
N GLY A 419 -3.96 -31.11 5.47
CA GLY A 419 -5.05 -30.14 5.31
C GLY A 419 -5.52 -30.08 3.86
N ILE A 420 -6.82 -29.95 3.67
CA ILE A 420 -7.46 -29.70 2.37
C ILE A 420 -8.44 -28.55 2.53
N SER A 421 -8.18 -27.44 1.83
CA SER A 421 -9.04 -26.26 1.83
C SER A 421 -9.66 -26.07 0.46
N LEU A 422 -10.99 -25.99 0.37
CA LEU A 422 -11.71 -25.75 -0.86
C LEU A 422 -11.95 -24.27 -1.08
N ASP A 423 -12.18 -23.90 -2.33
CA ASP A 423 -12.38 -22.52 -2.75
C ASP A 423 -13.41 -22.41 -3.89
N GLU A 424 -13.63 -21.19 -4.37
CA GLU A 424 -14.60 -20.87 -5.43
C GLU A 424 -14.36 -21.65 -6.73
N ARG A 425 -13.09 -21.97 -7.04
CA ARG A 425 -12.68 -22.68 -8.26
C ARG A 425 -12.74 -24.21 -8.14
N THR A 426 -13.10 -24.72 -6.98
CA THR A 426 -13.24 -26.16 -6.76
C THR A 426 -14.44 -26.71 -7.52
N SER A 427 -14.25 -27.81 -8.26
CA SER A 427 -15.26 -28.52 -9.05
C SER A 427 -15.64 -29.86 -8.41
N LEU A 428 -16.71 -30.49 -8.93
CA LEU A 428 -17.10 -31.86 -8.53
C LEU A 428 -16.04 -32.88 -8.93
N ASP A 429 -15.41 -32.72 -10.10
CA ASP A 429 -14.33 -33.60 -10.56
C ASP A 429 -13.12 -33.57 -9.63
N ASP A 430 -12.84 -32.40 -9.04
CA ASP A 430 -11.80 -32.28 -8.03
C ASP A 430 -12.10 -33.12 -6.78
N ILE A 431 -13.36 -33.12 -6.33
CA ILE A 431 -13.77 -33.88 -5.15
C ILE A 431 -13.56 -35.38 -5.37
N GLU A 432 -13.96 -35.90 -6.52
CA GLU A 432 -13.72 -37.31 -6.85
C GLU A 432 -12.22 -37.62 -6.97
N SER A 433 -11.47 -36.69 -7.57
CA SER A 433 -10.03 -36.84 -7.69
C SER A 433 -9.34 -36.85 -6.31
N LEU A 434 -9.79 -35.99 -5.39
CA LEU A 434 -9.30 -35.94 -4.01
C LEU A 434 -9.59 -37.26 -3.27
N TRP A 435 -10.79 -37.86 -3.40
CA TRP A 435 -11.06 -39.17 -2.80
C TRP A 435 -10.10 -40.27 -3.29
N ARG A 436 -9.78 -40.26 -4.60
CA ARG A 436 -8.85 -41.23 -5.22
C ARG A 436 -7.40 -41.09 -4.73
N LEU A 437 -7.02 -39.95 -4.12
CA LEU A 437 -5.71 -39.83 -3.47
C LEU A 437 -5.60 -40.68 -2.21
N PHE A 438 -6.73 -40.86 -1.49
CA PHE A 438 -6.77 -41.62 -0.24
C PHE A 438 -7.11 -43.09 -0.48
N ASP A 439 -7.94 -43.39 -1.45
CA ASP A 439 -8.24 -44.74 -1.90
C ASP A 439 -8.28 -44.82 -3.44
N LYS A 440 -7.20 -45.38 -4.00
CA LYS A 440 -7.01 -45.48 -5.46
C LYS A 440 -8.12 -46.32 -6.14
N ASN A 441 -8.70 -47.28 -5.42
CA ASN A 441 -9.67 -48.23 -5.96
C ASN A 441 -11.11 -47.80 -5.68
N THR A 442 -11.34 -46.63 -5.11
CA THR A 442 -12.69 -46.19 -4.82
C THR A 442 -13.49 -45.97 -6.12
N ASP A 443 -14.67 -46.49 -6.17
CA ASP A 443 -15.71 -46.27 -7.19
C ASP A 443 -16.76 -45.25 -6.73
N LEU A 444 -16.48 -44.56 -5.63
CA LEU A 444 -17.38 -43.58 -5.03
C LEU A 444 -17.63 -42.42 -5.99
N THR A 445 -18.90 -42.10 -6.21
CA THR A 445 -19.33 -40.97 -7.04
C THR A 445 -20.06 -39.92 -6.23
N ILE A 446 -20.08 -38.69 -6.77
CA ILE A 446 -20.80 -37.57 -6.12
C ILE A 446 -22.27 -37.95 -5.90
N ASP A 447 -22.93 -38.60 -6.84
CA ASP A 447 -24.36 -38.97 -6.75
C ASP A 447 -24.68 -39.88 -5.55
N GLN A 448 -23.74 -40.72 -5.13
CA GLN A 448 -23.88 -41.60 -3.95
C GLN A 448 -23.74 -40.88 -2.61
N ILE A 449 -23.16 -39.66 -2.61
CA ILE A 449 -22.82 -38.92 -1.40
C ILE A 449 -23.66 -37.66 -1.20
N LYS A 450 -23.95 -36.91 -2.31
CA LYS A 450 -24.51 -35.55 -2.23
C LYS A 450 -25.78 -35.41 -1.39
N LEU A 451 -26.64 -36.43 -1.32
CA LEU A 451 -27.88 -36.41 -0.54
C LEU A 451 -27.66 -36.73 0.93
N SER A 452 -26.55 -37.38 1.29
CA SER A 452 -26.22 -37.78 2.65
C SER A 452 -25.19 -36.88 3.32
N ALA A 453 -24.61 -35.93 2.57
CA ALA A 453 -23.65 -34.99 3.10
C ALA A 453 -24.30 -34.05 4.14
N GLN A 454 -23.69 -33.98 5.32
CA GLN A 454 -24.16 -33.15 6.42
C GLN A 454 -23.31 -31.87 6.52
N SER A 455 -23.97 -30.75 6.78
CA SER A 455 -23.28 -29.50 7.05
C SER A 455 -22.30 -29.63 8.21
N GLY A 456 -21.10 -29.10 8.04
CA GLY A 456 -20.10 -28.99 9.10
C GLY A 456 -20.29 -27.77 10.01
N ILE A 457 -21.27 -26.90 9.73
CA ILE A 457 -21.54 -25.72 10.53
C ILE A 457 -22.55 -26.08 11.65
N PRO A 458 -22.18 -25.89 12.94
CA PRO A 458 -23.12 -26.08 14.05
C PRO A 458 -24.32 -25.09 13.95
N LYS A 459 -25.54 -25.56 14.10
CA LYS A 459 -26.75 -24.73 13.94
C LYS A 459 -26.73 -23.43 14.74
N ARG A 460 -26.19 -23.46 15.98
CA ARG A 460 -26.11 -22.27 16.85
C ARG A 460 -25.13 -21.18 16.35
N LEU A 461 -24.27 -21.54 15.39
CA LEU A 461 -23.27 -20.63 14.79
C LEU A 461 -23.65 -20.19 13.38
N LEU A 462 -24.82 -20.63 12.87
CA LEU A 462 -25.35 -20.12 11.60
C LEU A 462 -25.73 -18.66 11.75
N ARG A 463 -25.46 -17.89 10.69
CA ARG A 463 -25.87 -16.51 10.55
C ARG A 463 -27.39 -16.43 10.34
N GLU A 464 -28.07 -15.56 11.08
CA GLU A 464 -29.52 -15.39 11.04
C GLU A 464 -29.94 -14.07 10.37
N ASP A 465 -29.08 -13.04 10.40
CA ASP A 465 -29.32 -11.75 9.74
C ASP A 465 -28.96 -11.78 8.24
N GLU A 466 -29.45 -10.80 7.51
CA GLU A 466 -29.15 -10.62 6.07
C GLU A 466 -28.12 -9.49 5.89
N PRO A 467 -26.84 -9.81 5.69
CA PRO A 467 -25.81 -8.79 5.47
C PRO A 467 -25.96 -8.14 4.08
N LEU A 468 -25.32 -7.00 3.89
CA LEU A 468 -25.24 -6.27 2.61
C LEU A 468 -26.61 -5.79 2.09
N ALA A 469 -27.51 -5.40 2.99
CA ALA A 469 -28.85 -4.91 2.65
C ALA A 469 -28.84 -3.55 1.93
N HIS A 470 -27.75 -2.77 2.01
CA HIS A 470 -27.67 -1.45 1.37
C HIS A 470 -27.84 -1.54 -0.16
N PRO A 471 -28.57 -0.58 -0.80
CA PRO A 471 -28.89 -0.59 -2.24
C PRO A 471 -27.68 -0.76 -3.16
N VAL A 472 -26.50 -0.25 -2.80
CA VAL A 472 -25.30 -0.39 -3.65
C VAL A 472 -24.94 -1.86 -3.94
N PHE A 473 -25.19 -2.77 -2.98
CA PHE A 473 -24.95 -4.21 -3.16
C PHE A 473 -26.08 -4.94 -3.87
N ASN A 474 -27.15 -4.22 -4.21
CA ASN A 474 -28.38 -4.78 -4.80
C ASN A 474 -28.75 -4.16 -6.15
N SER A 475 -27.89 -3.26 -6.71
CA SER A 475 -28.25 -2.46 -7.89
C SER A 475 -27.43 -2.78 -9.15
N TYR A 476 -26.16 -3.24 -9.04
CA TYR A 476 -25.23 -3.30 -10.18
C TYR A 476 -24.78 -4.71 -10.51
N GLN A 477 -25.71 -5.66 -10.57
CA GLN A 477 -25.43 -7.10 -10.74
C GLN A 477 -25.38 -7.55 -12.21
N SER A 478 -25.76 -6.70 -13.16
CA SER A 478 -25.59 -7.00 -14.59
C SER A 478 -24.28 -6.43 -15.11
N GLU A 479 -23.71 -7.07 -16.14
CA GLU A 479 -22.48 -6.61 -16.82
C GLU A 479 -22.57 -5.15 -17.23
N THR A 480 -23.67 -4.73 -17.82
CA THR A 480 -23.88 -3.36 -18.30
C THR A 480 -23.98 -2.36 -17.14
N GLU A 481 -24.75 -2.68 -16.09
CA GLU A 481 -24.91 -1.78 -14.96
C GLU A 481 -23.58 -1.63 -14.19
N MET A 482 -22.85 -2.72 -14.02
CA MET A 482 -21.53 -2.69 -13.38
C MET A 482 -20.53 -1.84 -14.18
N LEU A 483 -20.46 -2.03 -15.50
CA LEU A 483 -19.59 -1.23 -16.36
C LEU A 483 -19.91 0.26 -16.27
N ARG A 484 -21.21 0.64 -16.31
CA ARG A 484 -21.65 2.02 -16.18
C ARG A 484 -21.36 2.61 -14.80
N TYR A 485 -21.50 1.81 -13.75
CA TYR A 485 -21.17 2.25 -12.39
C TYR A 485 -19.68 2.53 -12.24
N LEU A 486 -18.82 1.61 -12.70
CA LEU A 486 -17.37 1.81 -12.69
C LEU A 486 -16.95 3.05 -13.48
N ARG A 487 -17.57 3.27 -14.66
CA ARG A 487 -17.34 4.49 -15.46
C ARG A 487 -17.77 5.75 -14.72
N LYS A 488 -18.97 5.74 -14.13
CA LYS A 488 -19.50 6.86 -13.33
C LYS A 488 -18.58 7.23 -12.17
N LEU A 489 -17.95 6.25 -11.54
CA LEU A 489 -16.99 6.50 -10.45
C LEU A 489 -15.70 7.11 -11.01
N SER A 490 -15.08 6.49 -12.01
CA SER A 490 -13.79 6.96 -12.54
C SER A 490 -13.88 8.35 -13.19
N ASP A 491 -15.02 8.74 -13.74
CA ASP A 491 -15.22 10.07 -14.32
C ASP A 491 -15.17 11.21 -13.30
N LYS A 492 -15.39 10.90 -12.00
CA LYS A 492 -15.33 11.88 -10.91
C LYS A 492 -13.89 12.19 -10.47
N ASP A 493 -12.90 11.44 -10.94
CA ASP A 493 -11.56 11.46 -10.40
C ASP A 493 -10.53 12.01 -11.38
N ILE A 494 -9.41 12.51 -10.82
CA ILE A 494 -8.18 12.76 -11.56
C ILE A 494 -7.17 11.67 -11.22
N ALA A 495 -6.62 11.05 -12.28
CA ALA A 495 -5.52 10.11 -12.26
C ALA A 495 -4.51 10.48 -13.36
N LEU A 496 -3.37 9.78 -13.47
CA LEU A 496 -2.32 10.13 -14.45
C LEU A 496 -2.76 9.99 -15.91
N ASP A 497 -3.79 9.21 -16.20
CA ASP A 497 -4.38 9.10 -17.52
C ASP A 497 -5.11 10.40 -17.98
N ARG A 498 -5.34 11.34 -17.05
CA ARG A 498 -6.03 12.60 -17.29
C ARG A 498 -5.11 13.82 -17.21
N ALA A 499 -4.20 13.87 -16.26
CA ALA A 499 -3.29 14.99 -16.02
C ALA A 499 -2.11 14.60 -15.14
N MET A 500 -1.04 15.39 -15.19
CA MET A 500 0.07 15.30 -14.26
C MET A 500 -0.41 15.41 -12.80
N ILE A 501 0.19 14.61 -11.92
CA ILE A 501 0.00 14.66 -10.47
C ILE A 501 1.32 15.07 -9.83
N PRO A 502 1.59 16.38 -9.63
CA PRO A 502 2.90 16.88 -9.20
C PRO A 502 3.09 16.81 -7.67
N LEU A 503 2.86 15.65 -7.07
CA LEU A 503 2.98 15.44 -5.63
C LEU A 503 4.44 15.23 -5.20
N GLY A 504 5.00 16.14 -4.43
CA GLY A 504 6.27 15.94 -3.72
C GLY A 504 6.05 15.32 -2.32
N SER A 505 6.95 14.68 -1.88
CA SER A 505 7.85 13.59 -2.14
C SER A 505 7.09 12.30 -2.44
N CYS A 506 6.42 12.24 -3.55
CA CYS A 506 5.61 11.08 -3.94
C CYS A 506 5.64 10.94 -5.46
N THR A 507 6.73 10.44 -5.99
CA THR A 507 6.98 10.28 -7.43
C THR A 507 5.80 9.58 -8.12
N MET A 508 5.02 10.35 -8.87
CA MET A 508 3.82 9.89 -9.59
C MET A 508 4.15 9.72 -11.07
N LYS A 509 4.99 8.74 -11.40
CA LYS A 509 5.31 8.46 -12.81
C LYS A 509 4.30 7.49 -13.44
N LEU A 510 4.03 7.67 -14.71
CA LEU A 510 3.13 6.81 -15.47
C LEU A 510 3.76 5.42 -15.65
N ASN A 511 2.92 4.39 -15.50
CA ASN A 511 3.27 3.01 -15.74
C ASN A 511 2.96 2.63 -17.19
N ALA A 512 3.91 2.01 -17.87
CA ALA A 512 3.67 1.51 -19.21
C ALA A 512 2.77 0.28 -19.21
N THR A 513 1.97 0.11 -20.26
CA THR A 513 1.08 -1.06 -20.40
C THR A 513 1.86 -2.37 -20.40
N ALA A 514 3.03 -2.40 -21.08
CA ALA A 514 3.89 -3.58 -21.11
C ALA A 514 4.39 -4.02 -19.73
N GLU A 515 4.58 -3.08 -18.80
CA GLU A 515 4.96 -3.38 -17.41
C GLU A 515 3.82 -4.06 -16.64
N MET A 516 2.57 -3.71 -16.94
CA MET A 516 1.38 -4.20 -16.23
C MET A 516 0.91 -5.57 -16.72
N ILE A 517 1.11 -5.91 -17.98
CA ILE A 517 0.62 -7.15 -18.62
C ILE A 517 1.00 -8.41 -17.84
N PRO A 518 2.26 -8.62 -17.42
CA PRO A 518 2.67 -9.86 -16.75
C PRO A 518 1.99 -10.11 -15.40
N VAL A 519 1.48 -9.09 -14.73
CA VAL A 519 0.81 -9.22 -13.43
C VAL A 519 -0.43 -10.11 -13.54
N GLY A 520 -1.10 -10.13 -14.70
CA GLY A 520 -2.26 -10.96 -14.99
C GLY A 520 -1.93 -12.39 -15.48
N TRP A 521 -0.66 -12.73 -15.72
CA TRP A 521 -0.31 -14.06 -16.22
C TRP A 521 -0.57 -15.13 -15.16
N PRO A 522 -1.16 -16.28 -15.53
CA PRO A 522 -1.48 -17.35 -14.59
C PRO A 522 -0.27 -17.82 -13.78
N GLU A 523 0.91 -17.81 -14.38
CA GLU A 523 2.18 -18.22 -13.79
C GLU A 523 2.65 -17.27 -12.67
N PHE A 524 2.13 -16.05 -12.61
CA PHE A 524 2.34 -15.11 -11.52
C PHE A 524 1.08 -14.94 -10.65
N ALA A 525 -0.09 -14.82 -11.27
CA ALA A 525 -1.32 -14.52 -10.56
C ALA A 525 -1.89 -15.69 -9.73
N ASN A 526 -1.70 -16.96 -10.18
CA ASN A 526 -2.41 -18.11 -9.63
C ASN A 526 -1.54 -19.05 -8.77
N ILE A 527 -0.42 -18.57 -8.24
CA ILE A 527 0.47 -19.36 -7.39
C ILE A 527 0.24 -19.03 -5.92
N HIS A 528 0.09 -20.06 -5.11
CA HIS A 528 -0.07 -19.95 -3.67
C HIS A 528 1.27 -19.57 -2.99
N PRO A 529 1.30 -18.67 -1.98
CA PRO A 529 2.55 -18.21 -1.33
C PRO A 529 3.33 -19.33 -0.64
N PHE A 530 2.67 -20.40 -0.27
CA PHE A 530 3.29 -21.58 0.36
C PHE A 530 3.37 -22.79 -0.59
N ALA A 531 3.34 -22.56 -1.89
CA ALA A 531 3.61 -23.61 -2.88
C ALA A 531 5.04 -24.15 -2.70
N PRO A 532 5.30 -25.45 -2.97
CA PRO A 532 6.64 -26.02 -2.89
C PRO A 532 7.66 -25.28 -3.78
N ASN A 533 8.89 -25.17 -3.30
CA ASN A 533 9.96 -24.39 -3.97
C ASN A 533 10.26 -24.87 -5.41
N ASP A 534 10.12 -26.16 -5.71
CA ASP A 534 10.31 -26.71 -7.05
C ASP A 534 9.20 -26.33 -8.05
N GLN A 535 8.14 -25.70 -7.57
CA GLN A 535 7.03 -25.21 -8.39
C GLN A 535 7.12 -23.70 -8.68
N VAL A 536 8.02 -22.97 -8.02
CA VAL A 536 8.10 -21.51 -8.05
C VAL A 536 9.46 -21.00 -8.53
N SER A 537 10.20 -21.82 -9.27
CA SER A 537 11.57 -21.49 -9.71
C SER A 537 11.62 -20.23 -10.57
N GLY A 538 10.59 -19.96 -11.37
CA GLY A 538 10.50 -18.71 -12.15
C GLY A 538 10.31 -17.48 -11.27
N TYR A 539 9.49 -17.57 -10.21
CA TYR A 539 9.38 -16.50 -9.24
C TYR A 539 10.71 -16.23 -8.53
N ILE A 540 11.38 -17.29 -8.07
CA ILE A 540 12.66 -17.14 -7.36
C ILE A 540 13.71 -16.49 -8.25
N GLU A 541 13.84 -16.91 -9.52
CA GLU A 541 14.76 -16.31 -10.49
C GLU A 541 14.47 -14.83 -10.71
N MET A 542 13.22 -14.45 -10.97
CA MET A 542 12.81 -13.05 -11.13
C MET A 542 13.10 -12.23 -9.85
N ILE A 543 12.81 -12.77 -8.68
CA ILE A 543 13.06 -12.12 -7.39
C ILE A 543 14.56 -11.89 -7.19
N GLU A 544 15.41 -12.89 -7.42
CA GLU A 544 16.85 -12.78 -7.30
C GLU A 544 17.42 -11.75 -8.28
N GLU A 545 16.91 -11.68 -9.51
CA GLU A 545 17.30 -10.63 -10.48
C GLU A 545 16.89 -9.23 -9.99
N VAL A 546 15.67 -9.06 -9.48
CA VAL A 546 15.22 -7.76 -8.93
C VAL A 546 16.08 -7.36 -7.72
N GLU A 547 16.34 -8.27 -6.78
CA GLU A 547 17.21 -8.01 -5.63
C GLU A 547 18.62 -7.61 -6.08
N SER A 548 19.19 -8.29 -7.07
CA SER A 548 20.50 -7.96 -7.64
C SER A 548 20.51 -6.58 -8.30
N MET A 549 19.54 -6.27 -9.14
CA MET A 549 19.41 -4.96 -9.78
C MET A 549 19.26 -3.84 -8.75
N LEU A 550 18.49 -4.06 -7.69
CA LEU A 550 18.33 -3.09 -6.60
C LEU A 550 19.62 -2.87 -5.82
N CYS A 551 20.42 -3.92 -5.59
CA CYS A 551 21.77 -3.77 -5.01
C CYS A 551 22.66 -2.89 -5.89
N VAL A 552 22.67 -3.11 -7.20
CA VAL A 552 23.51 -2.33 -8.14
C VAL A 552 23.14 -0.84 -8.12
N VAL A 553 21.85 -0.52 -8.16
CA VAL A 553 21.41 0.89 -8.23
C VAL A 553 21.54 1.63 -6.91
N THR A 554 21.57 0.93 -5.78
CA THR A 554 21.66 1.54 -4.46
C THR A 554 23.03 1.46 -3.80
N GLY A 555 23.90 0.56 -4.26
CA GLY A 555 25.23 0.30 -3.66
C GLY A 555 25.17 -0.46 -2.35
N TYR A 556 24.04 -1.08 -2.01
CA TYR A 556 23.92 -2.00 -0.89
C TYR A 556 24.30 -3.43 -1.26
N ASP A 557 24.51 -4.27 -0.24
CA ASP A 557 25.04 -5.63 -0.41
C ASP A 557 23.95 -6.71 -0.39
N ALA A 558 22.78 -6.41 0.19
CA ALA A 558 21.66 -7.33 0.26
C ALA A 558 20.31 -6.59 0.29
N VAL A 559 19.27 -7.22 -0.25
CA VAL A 559 17.90 -6.72 -0.28
C VAL A 559 16.94 -7.78 0.26
N SER A 560 15.86 -7.38 0.89
CA SER A 560 14.70 -8.23 1.18
C SER A 560 13.44 -7.60 0.59
N LEU A 561 12.70 -8.38 -0.17
CA LEU A 561 11.42 -8.00 -0.79
C LEU A 561 10.20 -8.35 0.08
N GLN A 562 10.41 -8.81 1.32
CA GLN A 562 9.31 -9.20 2.21
C GLN A 562 8.43 -8.03 2.68
N PRO A 563 8.93 -6.81 2.95
CA PRO A 563 8.07 -5.72 3.40
C PRO A 563 7.01 -5.36 2.35
N ASN A 564 5.75 -5.40 2.74
CA ASN A 564 4.59 -5.18 1.86
C ASN A 564 4.09 -3.72 1.81
N ALA A 565 4.89 -2.78 2.28
CA ALA A 565 4.71 -1.33 2.14
C ALA A 565 6.01 -0.61 2.48
N GLY A 566 6.17 0.66 2.06
CA GLY A 566 7.32 1.50 2.44
C GLY A 566 7.49 1.60 3.96
N SER A 567 6.41 1.84 4.69
CA SER A 567 6.41 1.89 6.16
C SER A 567 6.83 0.56 6.81
N GLN A 568 6.53 -0.58 6.20
CA GLN A 568 7.04 -1.88 6.66
C GLN A 568 8.52 -2.07 6.32
N GLY A 569 9.00 -1.49 5.23
CA GLY A 569 10.43 -1.43 4.91
C GLY A 569 11.20 -0.57 5.93
N GLU A 570 10.64 0.58 6.34
CA GLU A 570 11.18 1.38 7.44
C GLU A 570 11.30 0.56 8.72
N TYR A 571 10.22 -0.09 9.10
CA TYR A 571 10.18 -0.92 10.31
C TYR A 571 11.19 -2.07 10.25
N ALA A 572 11.26 -2.79 9.11
CA ALA A 572 12.21 -3.88 8.90
C ALA A 572 13.66 -3.43 8.97
N GLY A 573 13.98 -2.26 8.39
CA GLY A 573 15.32 -1.67 8.44
C GLY A 573 15.75 -1.32 9.86
N LEU A 574 14.87 -0.70 10.64
CA LEU A 574 15.13 -0.39 12.04
C LEU A 574 15.21 -1.64 12.92
N LEU A 575 14.42 -2.67 12.65
CA LEU A 575 14.54 -3.97 13.31
C LEU A 575 15.89 -4.64 13.02
N ALA A 576 16.40 -4.52 11.78
CA ALA A 576 17.72 -5.04 11.43
C ALA A 576 18.82 -4.33 12.24
N ILE A 577 18.76 -3.01 12.37
CA ILE A 577 19.67 -2.22 13.22
C ILE A 577 19.58 -2.66 14.69
N ARG A 578 18.36 -2.78 15.22
CA ARG A 578 18.13 -3.22 16.61
C ARG A 578 18.71 -4.62 16.86
N SER A 579 18.43 -5.56 15.95
CA SER A 579 18.94 -6.92 16.02
C SER A 579 20.46 -7.00 15.94
N TYR A 580 21.08 -6.14 15.10
CA TYR A 580 22.52 -6.00 15.01
C TYR A 580 23.12 -5.55 16.35
N HIS A 581 22.63 -4.49 16.96
CA HIS A 581 23.09 -4.05 18.27
C HIS A 581 22.89 -5.10 19.36
N ALA A 582 21.71 -5.74 19.37
CA ALA A 582 21.41 -6.81 20.34
C ALA A 582 22.37 -8.00 20.24
N SER A 583 22.73 -8.42 19.02
CA SER A 583 23.67 -9.52 18.77
C SER A 583 25.10 -9.23 19.29
N ARG A 584 25.44 -7.95 19.47
CA ARG A 584 26.72 -7.49 20.00
C ARG A 584 26.69 -7.24 21.52
N GLY A 585 25.57 -7.52 22.17
CA GLY A 585 25.37 -7.21 23.60
C GLY A 585 25.07 -5.75 23.88
N GLU A 586 24.72 -4.97 22.87
CA GLU A 586 24.47 -3.53 22.92
C GLU A 586 22.96 -3.20 22.87
N SER A 587 22.09 -4.03 23.47
CA SER A 587 20.63 -3.82 23.49
C SER A 587 20.18 -2.51 24.15
N HIS A 588 21.09 -1.83 24.88
CA HIS A 588 20.85 -0.51 25.47
C HIS A 588 20.84 0.62 24.45
N ARG A 589 21.41 0.42 23.22
CA ARG A 589 21.37 1.39 22.14
C ARG A 589 19.95 1.49 21.59
N ASN A 590 19.25 2.54 21.97
CA ASN A 590 17.83 2.73 21.65
C ASN A 590 17.47 4.18 21.24
N VAL A 591 18.48 5.05 21.03
CA VAL A 591 18.23 6.41 20.54
C VAL A 591 18.29 6.44 19.03
N CYS A 592 17.25 7.00 18.41
CA CYS A 592 17.19 7.30 16.99
C CYS A 592 17.17 8.83 16.80
N LEU A 593 18.19 9.39 16.15
CA LEU A 593 18.22 10.80 15.74
C LEU A 593 17.36 10.95 14.48
N ILE A 594 16.53 11.99 14.42
CA ILE A 594 15.64 12.25 13.27
C ILE A 594 15.58 13.75 13.02
N PRO A 595 15.93 14.26 11.83
CA PRO A 595 15.81 15.66 11.48
C PRO A 595 14.36 16.16 11.58
N SER A 596 14.20 17.44 11.94
CA SER A 596 12.89 18.09 12.07
C SER A 596 12.09 18.10 10.75
N SER A 597 12.77 17.99 9.62
CA SER A 597 12.20 17.89 8.27
C SER A 597 11.68 16.50 7.90
N ALA A 598 11.97 15.44 8.69
CA ALA A 598 11.65 14.07 8.34
C ALA A 598 10.14 13.82 8.16
N HIS A 599 9.79 12.88 7.30
CA HIS A 599 8.43 12.42 7.12
C HIS A 599 7.87 11.83 8.43
N GLY A 600 6.57 11.99 8.68
CA GLY A 600 5.92 11.52 9.93
C GLY A 600 5.98 10.00 10.16
N THR A 601 6.23 9.19 9.12
CA THR A 601 6.42 7.74 9.26
C THR A 601 7.74 7.38 9.96
N ASN A 602 8.80 8.18 9.81
CA ASN A 602 10.11 7.88 10.39
C ASN A 602 10.06 7.85 11.93
N PRO A 603 9.59 8.88 12.63
CA PRO A 603 9.46 8.82 14.08
C PRO A 603 8.45 7.75 14.55
N ALA A 604 7.38 7.49 13.79
CA ALA A 604 6.43 6.43 14.11
C ALA A 604 7.07 5.04 14.04
N SER A 605 7.85 4.77 12.98
CA SER A 605 8.57 3.50 12.80
C SER A 605 9.64 3.30 13.89
N ALA A 606 10.37 4.35 14.25
CA ALA A 606 11.36 4.30 15.33
C ALA A 606 10.71 3.93 16.67
N GLN A 607 9.58 4.54 17.02
CA GLN A 607 8.85 4.19 18.24
C GLN A 607 8.32 2.76 18.24
N MET A 608 7.81 2.28 17.11
CA MET A 608 7.35 0.89 16.97
C MET A 608 8.48 -0.13 17.13
N CYS A 609 9.74 0.29 16.88
CA CYS A 609 10.95 -0.49 17.17
C CYS A 609 11.45 -0.33 18.61
N GLY A 610 10.70 0.36 19.49
CA GLY A 610 11.11 0.60 20.87
C GLY A 610 12.25 1.63 21.00
N MET A 611 12.52 2.41 19.95
CA MET A 611 13.54 3.45 19.98
C MET A 611 12.99 4.78 20.50
N ARG A 612 13.83 5.53 21.20
CA ARG A 612 13.54 6.89 21.64
C ARG A 612 13.96 7.87 20.54
N VAL A 613 13.01 8.62 20.04
CA VAL A 613 13.25 9.64 19.02
C VAL A 613 13.89 10.87 19.67
N VAL A 614 14.97 11.36 19.10
CA VAL A 614 15.64 12.63 19.43
C VAL A 614 15.70 13.45 18.15
N VAL A 615 14.96 14.56 18.12
CA VAL A 615 14.89 15.44 16.95
C VAL A 615 16.18 16.26 16.83
N THR A 616 16.74 16.33 15.61
CA THR A 616 17.84 17.24 15.26
C THR A 616 17.30 18.40 14.42
N ALA A 617 17.84 19.60 14.60
CA ALA A 617 17.43 20.77 13.82
C ALA A 617 17.95 20.69 12.37
N CYS A 618 17.31 21.46 11.51
CA CYS A 618 17.83 21.85 10.21
C CYS A 618 18.24 23.33 10.27
N ASP A 619 19.26 23.70 9.47
CA ASP A 619 19.67 25.09 9.31
C ASP A 619 18.65 25.90 8.48
N ASP A 620 18.89 27.21 8.35
CA ASP A 620 18.00 28.10 7.58
C ASP A 620 17.93 27.77 6.08
N MET A 621 18.90 27.00 5.57
CA MET A 621 18.94 26.52 4.18
C MET A 621 18.25 25.15 4.01
N GLY A 622 17.73 24.57 5.11
CA GLY A 622 17.06 23.28 5.08
C GLY A 622 17.97 22.05 5.17
N ASN A 623 19.27 22.22 5.43
CA ASN A 623 20.19 21.11 5.64
C ASN A 623 20.17 20.65 7.10
N VAL A 624 20.63 19.43 7.36
CA VAL A 624 20.84 18.97 8.75
C VAL A 624 21.93 19.83 9.42
N ASP A 625 21.61 20.41 10.57
CA ASP A 625 22.57 21.18 11.36
C ASP A 625 23.64 20.24 11.93
N LEU A 626 24.87 20.33 11.37
CA LEU A 626 25.96 19.43 11.72
C LEU A 626 26.50 19.67 13.14
N ASP A 627 26.44 20.89 13.65
CA ASP A 627 26.97 21.22 15.00
C ASP A 627 25.98 20.70 16.05
N GLU A 628 24.70 20.90 15.85
CA GLU A 628 23.67 20.29 16.70
C GLU A 628 23.72 18.76 16.63
N LEU A 629 23.87 18.18 15.41
CA LEU A 629 23.99 16.73 15.23
C LEU A 629 25.18 16.18 16.04
N ARG A 630 26.37 16.81 15.98
CA ARG A 630 27.54 16.42 16.81
C ARG A 630 27.21 16.45 18.27
N SER A 631 26.67 17.58 18.75
CA SER A 631 26.32 17.75 20.16
C SER A 631 25.37 16.68 20.67
N LYS A 632 24.35 16.30 19.85
CA LYS A 632 23.39 15.23 20.20
C LYS A 632 23.99 13.84 20.11
N ALA A 633 24.87 13.60 19.14
CA ALA A 633 25.58 12.33 19.01
C ALA A 633 26.52 12.10 20.19
N ASP A 634 27.26 13.14 20.61
CA ASP A 634 28.10 13.11 21.81
C ASP A 634 27.28 12.83 23.08
N LEU A 635 26.17 13.56 23.26
CA LEU A 635 25.28 13.42 24.44
C LEU A 635 24.67 12.00 24.53
N HIS A 636 24.41 11.36 23.43
CA HIS A 636 23.78 10.04 23.36
C HIS A 636 24.72 8.91 22.90
N SER A 637 26.03 9.14 22.89
CA SER A 637 27.04 8.23 22.35
C SER A 637 26.86 6.77 22.77
N ASP A 638 26.61 6.52 24.06
CA ASP A 638 26.46 5.17 24.61
C ASP A 638 25.15 4.49 24.14
N ASN A 639 24.12 5.29 23.87
CA ASN A 639 22.77 4.80 23.55
C ASN A 639 22.37 5.02 22.08
N LEU A 640 23.23 5.62 21.25
CA LEU A 640 22.91 5.92 19.87
C LEU A 640 22.79 4.64 19.05
N ALA A 641 21.57 4.35 18.58
CA ALA A 641 21.28 3.21 17.72
C ALA A 641 21.37 3.60 16.24
N ALA A 642 20.73 4.70 15.87
CA ALA A 642 20.60 5.10 14.46
C ALA A 642 20.35 6.61 14.30
N ILE A 643 20.56 7.06 13.06
CA ILE A 643 19.91 8.26 12.50
C ILE A 643 19.00 7.84 11.36
N MET A 644 17.85 8.50 11.16
CA MET A 644 17.01 8.38 9.96
C MET A 644 17.01 9.70 9.22
N ILE A 645 17.53 9.73 8.01
CA ILE A 645 17.53 10.91 7.11
C ILE A 645 16.91 10.58 5.77
N THR A 646 16.28 11.55 5.14
CA THR A 646 15.84 11.47 3.73
C THR A 646 16.92 12.10 2.84
N TYR A 647 17.27 11.44 1.73
CA TYR A 647 18.24 12.01 0.79
C TYR A 647 17.84 11.76 -0.68
N PRO A 648 17.92 12.78 -1.58
CA PRO A 648 18.03 14.20 -1.25
C PRO A 648 17.01 14.62 -0.19
N SER A 649 17.26 15.75 0.54
CA SER A 649 16.44 16.11 1.70
C SER A 649 14.98 16.34 1.33
N THR A 650 14.08 16.23 2.31
CA THR A 650 12.67 16.60 2.15
C THR A 650 12.44 18.07 1.80
N HIS A 651 13.49 18.90 1.90
CA HIS A 651 13.47 20.28 1.41
C HIS A 651 13.76 20.40 -0.10
N GLY A 652 13.90 19.27 -0.81
CA GLY A 652 14.13 19.23 -2.26
C GLY A 652 15.56 19.60 -2.67
N VAL A 653 16.57 19.38 -1.81
CA VAL A 653 17.97 19.77 -2.09
C VAL A 653 18.95 18.62 -1.83
N PHE A 654 20.03 18.58 -2.63
CA PHE A 654 21.18 17.73 -2.38
C PHE A 654 22.10 18.38 -1.33
N GLU A 655 22.09 17.90 -0.12
CA GLU A 655 22.94 18.40 0.97
C GLU A 655 24.41 17.98 0.75
N ASP A 656 25.33 18.94 0.72
CA ASP A 656 26.78 18.67 0.61
C ASP A 656 27.34 17.93 1.84
N GLY A 657 26.67 18.05 2.98
CA GLY A 657 27.09 17.51 4.28
C GLY A 657 26.78 16.04 4.55
N VAL A 658 26.10 15.33 3.64
CA VAL A 658 25.58 13.97 3.89
C VAL A 658 26.66 12.97 4.33
N ILE A 659 27.85 13.00 3.71
CA ILE A 659 28.96 12.12 4.12
C ILE A 659 29.43 12.41 5.56
N GLU A 660 29.42 13.68 5.96
CA GLU A 660 29.78 14.07 7.33
C GLU A 660 28.72 13.66 8.34
N VAL A 661 27.44 13.78 7.99
CA VAL A 661 26.33 13.21 8.80
C VAL A 661 26.56 11.73 9.06
N CYS A 662 26.85 10.95 8.03
CA CYS A 662 27.14 9.51 8.17
C CYS A 662 28.33 9.25 9.09
N LYS A 663 29.42 9.97 8.92
CA LYS A 663 30.65 9.82 9.74
C LYS A 663 30.41 10.12 11.21
N ILE A 664 29.70 11.21 11.52
CA ILE A 664 29.37 11.59 12.90
C ILE A 664 28.64 10.42 13.59
N VAL A 665 27.63 9.87 12.95
CA VAL A 665 26.84 8.78 13.53
C VAL A 665 27.65 7.51 13.72
N HIS A 666 28.46 7.12 12.72
CA HIS A 666 29.33 5.94 12.80
C HIS A 666 30.41 6.08 13.90
N GLN A 667 30.97 7.27 14.13
CA GLN A 667 31.96 7.53 15.19
C GLN A 667 31.38 7.23 16.58
N HIS A 668 30.05 7.36 16.76
CA HIS A 668 29.35 7.06 18.00
C HIS A 668 28.70 5.67 18.02
N GLY A 669 29.04 4.80 17.03
CA GLY A 669 28.56 3.42 16.95
C GLY A 669 27.13 3.25 16.45
N GLY A 670 26.45 4.33 16.05
CA GLY A 670 25.13 4.31 15.44
C GLY A 670 25.15 3.86 13.99
N GLN A 671 24.00 3.49 13.44
CA GLN A 671 23.82 3.12 12.04
C GLN A 671 23.06 4.21 11.27
N VAL A 672 23.34 4.34 9.98
CA VAL A 672 22.72 5.36 9.12
C VAL A 672 21.61 4.75 8.29
N TYR A 673 20.38 5.17 8.58
CA TYR A 673 19.20 4.83 7.79
C TYR A 673 18.90 5.98 6.80
N ILE A 674 18.94 5.66 5.49
CA ILE A 674 18.58 6.59 4.43
C ILE A 674 17.15 6.25 3.96
N ASP A 675 16.21 7.16 4.14
CA ASP A 675 14.86 7.04 3.61
C ASP A 675 14.90 7.07 2.06
N GLY A 676 14.46 5.99 1.44
CA GLY A 676 14.51 5.80 -0.01
C GLY A 676 13.33 6.43 -0.77
N ALA A 677 12.53 7.26 -0.14
CA ALA A 677 11.41 7.94 -0.81
C ALA A 677 11.87 8.78 -2.02
N ASN A 678 13.05 9.39 -1.92
CA ASN A 678 13.63 10.29 -2.93
C ASN A 678 14.65 9.61 -3.88
N LEU A 679 14.66 8.27 -3.94
CA LEU A 679 15.58 7.51 -4.78
C LEU A 679 15.46 7.87 -6.29
N ASN A 680 14.33 8.42 -6.73
CA ASN A 680 14.13 8.89 -8.11
C ASN A 680 15.14 9.98 -8.53
N ALA A 681 15.73 10.70 -7.58
CA ALA A 681 16.79 11.67 -7.82
C ALA A 681 18.21 11.05 -7.80
N MET A 682 18.36 9.76 -7.51
CA MET A 682 19.66 9.18 -7.22
C MET A 682 20.10 8.08 -8.21
N VAL A 683 19.15 7.33 -8.80
CA VAL A 683 19.49 6.18 -9.66
C VAL A 683 20.43 6.57 -10.80
N GLY A 684 21.62 5.93 -10.86
CA GLY A 684 22.64 6.22 -11.86
C GLY A 684 23.40 7.53 -11.65
N VAL A 685 23.04 8.32 -10.62
CA VAL A 685 23.68 9.61 -10.29
C VAL A 685 24.49 9.51 -9.00
N CYS A 686 23.93 8.90 -7.97
CA CYS A 686 24.65 8.57 -6.74
C CYS A 686 24.04 7.32 -6.07
N LYS A 687 24.75 6.72 -5.11
CA LYS A 687 24.33 5.49 -4.45
C LYS A 687 24.37 5.66 -2.93
N PRO A 688 23.23 5.48 -2.22
CA PRO A 688 23.18 5.67 -0.76
C PRO A 688 24.11 4.74 0.01
N GLY A 689 24.31 3.50 -0.43
CA GLY A 689 25.24 2.55 0.19
C GLY A 689 26.71 2.96 0.06
N GLU A 690 27.09 3.76 -0.94
CA GLU A 690 28.48 4.18 -1.17
C GLU A 690 28.85 5.45 -0.40
N PHE A 691 27.91 6.37 -0.15
CA PHE A 691 28.22 7.61 0.59
C PHE A 691 28.03 7.49 2.11
N GLY A 692 27.68 6.30 2.62
CA GLY A 692 27.69 6.00 4.05
C GLY A 692 26.34 5.54 4.63
N GLY A 693 25.34 5.26 3.82
CA GLY A 693 24.10 4.62 4.27
C GLY A 693 24.34 3.16 4.64
N ASP A 694 23.80 2.70 5.77
CA ASP A 694 23.85 1.30 6.19
C ASP A 694 22.59 0.53 5.80
N VAL A 695 21.45 1.23 5.76
CA VAL A 695 20.16 0.66 5.39
C VAL A 695 19.27 1.69 4.70
N SER A 696 18.47 1.24 3.74
CA SER A 696 17.37 2.02 3.16
C SER A 696 16.15 1.14 2.95
N HIS A 697 14.94 1.69 3.17
CA HIS A 697 13.79 1.13 2.48
C HIS A 697 13.69 1.72 1.07
N LEU A 698 13.10 0.98 0.16
CA LEU A 698 12.92 1.40 -1.23
C LEU A 698 11.42 1.48 -1.55
N ASN A 699 11.04 2.49 -2.34
CA ASN A 699 9.67 2.64 -2.80
C ASN A 699 9.60 2.29 -4.29
N LEU A 700 9.33 1.01 -4.61
CA LEU A 700 9.24 0.58 -6.02
C LEU A 700 8.08 1.26 -6.75
N HIS A 701 7.06 1.71 -6.00
CA HIS A 701 5.92 2.48 -6.49
C HIS A 701 6.20 3.96 -6.78
N LYS A 702 7.41 4.43 -6.45
CA LYS A 702 7.88 5.79 -6.79
C LYS A 702 8.90 5.71 -7.92
N THR A 703 10.04 5.12 -7.66
CA THR A 703 11.19 5.10 -8.57
C THR A 703 11.09 4.04 -9.67
N PHE A 704 10.44 2.89 -9.42
CA PHE A 704 10.47 1.72 -10.30
C PHE A 704 9.10 1.29 -10.84
N CYS A 705 8.25 2.25 -11.13
CA CYS A 705 7.00 2.13 -11.90
C CYS A 705 5.89 1.24 -11.35
N ILE A 706 5.97 0.67 -10.14
CA ILE A 706 4.79 0.04 -9.56
C ILE A 706 3.73 1.12 -9.35
N PRO A 707 2.47 0.94 -9.79
CA PRO A 707 1.45 1.96 -9.67
C PRO A 707 1.04 2.19 -8.22
N HIS A 708 0.59 3.40 -7.90
CA HIS A 708 0.11 3.75 -6.56
C HIS A 708 -1.28 3.18 -6.23
N GLY A 709 -2.02 2.69 -7.21
CA GLY A 709 -3.25 1.93 -7.05
C GLY A 709 -4.34 2.62 -6.20
N GLY A 710 -4.49 3.93 -6.35
CA GLY A 710 -5.46 4.70 -5.56
C GLY A 710 -5.02 4.98 -4.12
N GLY A 711 -3.77 4.68 -3.78
CA GLY A 711 -3.21 5.03 -2.47
C GLY A 711 -2.55 3.89 -1.71
N GLY A 712 -1.91 2.96 -2.38
CA GLY A 712 -1.13 1.96 -1.69
C GLY A 712 -0.73 0.80 -2.57
N PRO A 713 0.48 0.80 -3.08
CA PRO A 713 1.11 -0.37 -3.64
C PRO A 713 1.67 -1.21 -2.51
N GLY A 714 1.56 -2.44 -2.58
CA GLY A 714 1.90 -3.31 -1.49
C GLY A 714 3.36 -3.76 -1.44
N ILE A 715 4.38 -2.91 -1.64
CA ILE A 715 5.78 -3.34 -1.50
C ILE A 715 6.72 -2.20 -1.12
N GLY A 716 7.69 -2.50 -0.24
CA GLY A 716 8.73 -1.58 0.20
C GLY A 716 9.99 -2.34 0.60
N PRO A 717 10.82 -2.77 -0.38
CA PRO A 717 12.05 -3.52 -0.08
C PRO A 717 12.94 -2.80 0.92
N VAL A 718 13.70 -3.59 1.68
CA VAL A 718 14.74 -3.07 2.56
C VAL A 718 16.10 -3.55 2.06
N ALA A 719 16.99 -2.59 1.80
CA ALA A 719 18.35 -2.80 1.31
C ALA A 719 19.35 -2.45 2.41
N VAL A 720 20.39 -3.26 2.58
CA VAL A 720 21.34 -3.12 3.70
C VAL A 720 22.79 -3.42 3.30
N ARG A 721 23.74 -2.86 4.07
CA ARG A 721 25.16 -3.25 4.02
C ARG A 721 25.37 -4.66 4.60
N GLN A 722 26.48 -5.29 4.20
CA GLN A 722 26.80 -6.69 4.53
C GLN A 722 26.65 -7.06 6.01
N HIS A 723 27.02 -6.18 6.92
CA HIS A 723 26.94 -6.45 8.38
C HIS A 723 25.51 -6.51 8.91
N LEU A 724 24.53 -5.92 8.21
CA LEU A 724 23.11 -5.96 8.54
C LEU A 724 22.35 -7.07 7.79
N ALA A 725 22.94 -7.67 6.76
CA ALA A 725 22.30 -8.70 5.94
C ALA A 725 21.77 -9.92 6.73
N PRO A 726 22.47 -10.41 7.81
CA PRO A 726 21.95 -11.52 8.62
C PRO A 726 20.64 -11.22 9.37
N TYR A 727 20.26 -9.94 9.53
CA TYR A 727 19.11 -9.49 10.31
C TYR A 727 17.93 -9.07 9.42
N LEU A 728 18.02 -9.24 8.10
CA LEU A 728 16.91 -9.00 7.19
C LEU A 728 15.73 -9.95 7.48
N PRO A 729 14.50 -9.54 7.18
CA PRO A 729 13.31 -10.35 7.40
C PRO A 729 13.43 -11.75 6.80
N GLY A 730 13.12 -12.77 7.59
CA GLY A 730 13.06 -14.18 7.21
C GLY A 730 11.65 -14.75 7.34
N ASN A 731 11.43 -15.96 6.79
CA ASN A 731 10.18 -16.69 6.90
C ASN A 731 10.47 -18.20 6.92
N LYS A 732 9.60 -19.00 7.57
CA LYS A 732 9.74 -20.47 7.64
C LYS A 732 9.79 -21.15 6.28
N SER A 733 9.10 -20.59 5.29
CA SER A 733 9.09 -21.13 3.93
C SER A 733 10.40 -20.91 3.19
N LEU A 734 11.22 -19.97 3.64
CA LEU A 734 12.53 -19.64 3.08
C LEU A 734 13.61 -20.43 3.82
N ALA A 735 13.69 -21.74 3.61
CA ALA A 735 14.50 -22.71 4.36
C ALA A 735 16.01 -22.40 4.52
N LYS A 736 16.52 -21.31 3.99
CA LYS A 736 17.92 -20.90 4.02
C LYS A 736 18.26 -19.76 4.99
N LYS A 737 17.26 -19.12 5.62
CA LYS A 737 17.46 -17.98 6.54
C LYS A 737 16.79 -18.24 7.88
N PRO A 738 17.39 -17.79 9.00
CA PRO A 738 16.73 -17.84 10.31
C PRO A 738 15.38 -17.11 10.24
N ILE A 739 14.39 -17.57 11.00
CA ILE A 739 13.12 -16.88 11.16
C ILE A 739 13.39 -15.68 12.09
N MET A 740 13.52 -14.51 11.53
CA MET A 740 13.74 -13.27 12.26
C MET A 740 12.97 -12.14 11.58
N ASN A 741 12.50 -11.20 12.39
CA ASN A 741 11.98 -9.93 11.90
C ASN A 741 10.90 -10.05 10.81
N THR A 742 10.10 -11.13 10.83
CA THR A 742 9.00 -11.32 9.86
C THR A 742 8.01 -10.16 9.94
N VAL A 743 7.79 -9.43 8.83
CA VAL A 743 6.97 -8.21 8.80
C VAL A 743 5.72 -8.33 7.94
N SER A 744 5.55 -9.42 7.20
CA SER A 744 4.37 -9.69 6.38
C SER A 744 3.94 -11.16 6.46
N SER A 745 2.66 -11.42 6.16
CA SER A 745 2.09 -12.79 6.18
C SER A 745 2.71 -13.68 5.11
N ALA A 746 2.92 -13.15 3.90
CA ALA A 746 3.53 -13.90 2.81
C ALA A 746 5.06 -13.80 2.83
N PRO A 747 5.77 -14.87 2.39
CA PRO A 747 7.24 -14.90 2.40
C PRO A 747 7.92 -13.76 1.64
N TRP A 748 7.31 -13.31 0.53
CA TRP A 748 7.80 -12.28 -0.38
C TRP A 748 6.88 -11.05 -0.42
N GLY A 749 6.05 -10.87 0.61
CA GLY A 749 5.14 -9.74 0.72
C GLY A 749 4.16 -9.69 -0.46
N SER A 750 4.39 -8.79 -1.39
CA SER A 750 3.51 -8.54 -2.54
C SER A 750 4.19 -8.93 -3.86
N ALA A 751 4.49 -10.20 -4.01
CA ALA A 751 5.32 -10.72 -5.10
C ALA A 751 4.71 -10.51 -6.52
N SER A 752 3.37 -10.48 -6.65
CA SER A 752 2.74 -10.42 -7.98
C SER A 752 2.98 -9.12 -8.75
N ILE A 753 3.39 -8.05 -8.06
CA ILE A 753 3.68 -6.76 -8.70
C ILE A 753 5.17 -6.54 -9.00
N LEU A 754 6.04 -7.45 -8.61
CA LEU A 754 7.48 -7.39 -8.93
C LEU A 754 7.79 -7.46 -10.43
N PRO A 755 7.00 -8.18 -11.26
CA PRO A 755 7.17 -8.13 -12.71
C PRO A 755 7.21 -6.71 -13.28
N ILE A 756 6.48 -5.75 -12.70
CA ILE A 756 6.45 -4.35 -13.16
C ILE A 756 7.84 -3.72 -13.04
N THR A 757 8.47 -3.84 -11.87
CA THR A 757 9.83 -3.32 -11.64
C THR A 757 10.85 -4.04 -12.52
N TRP A 758 10.75 -5.38 -12.66
CA TRP A 758 11.62 -6.16 -13.52
C TRP A 758 11.55 -5.66 -14.98
N MET A 759 10.32 -5.51 -15.51
CA MET A 759 10.07 -4.99 -16.87
C MET A 759 10.67 -3.58 -17.04
N TYR A 760 10.37 -2.66 -16.13
CA TYR A 760 10.87 -1.29 -16.17
C TYR A 760 12.40 -1.25 -16.21
N MET A 761 13.07 -1.94 -15.29
CA MET A 761 14.54 -1.92 -15.20
C MET A 761 15.22 -2.54 -16.42
N LYS A 762 14.67 -3.64 -16.97
CA LYS A 762 15.19 -4.27 -18.18
C LYS A 762 14.95 -3.41 -19.43
N MET A 763 13.80 -2.78 -19.57
CA MET A 763 13.49 -1.94 -20.74
C MET A 763 14.22 -0.58 -20.70
N MET A 764 14.53 -0.05 -19.54
CA MET A 764 15.32 1.17 -19.37
C MET A 764 16.82 0.91 -19.47
N GLY A 765 17.30 -0.20 -18.92
CA GLY A 765 18.72 -0.52 -18.84
C GLY A 765 19.55 0.53 -18.10
N SER A 766 20.86 0.34 -18.04
CA SER A 766 21.79 1.22 -17.31
C SER A 766 21.65 2.70 -17.72
N LYS A 767 21.64 2.98 -19.03
CA LYS A 767 21.60 4.35 -19.57
C LYS A 767 20.23 5.01 -19.39
N GLY A 768 19.16 4.28 -19.61
CA GLY A 768 17.79 4.80 -19.48
C GLY A 768 17.44 5.16 -18.04
N LEU A 769 17.84 4.33 -17.07
CA LEU A 769 17.63 4.60 -15.64
C LEU A 769 18.33 5.89 -15.20
N ARG A 770 19.60 6.11 -15.60
CA ARG A 770 20.31 7.35 -15.34
C ARG A 770 19.62 8.55 -15.99
N HIS A 771 19.25 8.39 -17.27
CA HIS A 771 18.61 9.46 -18.03
C HIS A 771 17.26 9.86 -17.42
N ALA A 772 16.49 8.91 -16.91
CA ALA A 772 15.24 9.19 -16.18
C ALA A 772 15.48 10.10 -14.96
N THR A 773 16.50 9.78 -14.16
CA THR A 773 16.87 10.62 -13.00
C THR A 773 17.31 12.02 -13.43
N GLU A 774 18.15 12.12 -14.46
CA GLU A 774 18.63 13.40 -15.00
C GLU A 774 17.45 14.30 -15.46
N ILE A 775 16.47 13.72 -16.16
CA ILE A 775 15.28 14.43 -16.62
C ILE A 775 14.36 14.79 -15.45
N ALA A 776 14.20 13.94 -14.44
CA ALA A 776 13.43 14.28 -13.26
C ALA A 776 14.00 15.53 -12.55
N ILE A 777 15.33 15.59 -12.38
CA ILE A 777 16.01 16.76 -11.82
C ILE A 777 15.85 17.99 -12.72
N LEU A 778 15.99 17.82 -14.05
CA LEU A 778 15.81 18.90 -15.01
C LEU A 778 14.38 19.48 -14.96
N ASN A 779 13.36 18.63 -14.93
CA ASN A 779 11.96 19.04 -14.89
C ASN A 779 11.64 19.88 -13.65
N ALA A 780 12.13 19.47 -12.47
CA ALA A 780 11.93 20.24 -11.23
C ALA A 780 12.62 21.60 -11.29
N ASN A 781 13.85 21.66 -11.79
CA ASN A 781 14.58 22.91 -11.94
C ASN A 781 13.97 23.82 -13.01
N TYR A 782 13.40 23.25 -14.07
CA TYR A 782 12.67 24.02 -15.08
C TYR A 782 11.43 24.67 -14.49
N ILE A 783 10.62 23.93 -13.70
CA ILE A 783 9.46 24.50 -12.99
C ILE A 783 9.92 25.61 -12.03
N ALA A 784 10.93 25.36 -11.21
CA ALA A 784 11.48 26.36 -10.30
C ALA A 784 11.93 27.63 -11.06
N GLY A 785 12.65 27.46 -12.16
CA GLY A 785 13.08 28.57 -13.04
C GLY A 785 11.92 29.36 -13.65
N ARG A 786 10.85 28.67 -14.09
CA ARG A 786 9.63 29.30 -14.64
C ARG A 786 8.83 30.08 -13.59
N LEU A 787 8.85 29.63 -12.34
CA LEU A 787 7.97 30.19 -11.30
C LEU A 787 8.67 31.17 -10.34
N LYS A 788 10.01 31.24 -10.28
CA LYS A 788 10.78 32.02 -9.31
C LYS A 788 10.46 33.52 -9.28
N ASP A 789 10.06 34.11 -10.40
CA ASP A 789 9.74 35.55 -10.48
C ASP A 789 8.31 35.88 -9.99
N ALA A 790 7.46 34.85 -9.87
CA ALA A 790 6.09 34.93 -9.37
C ALA A 790 5.90 34.42 -7.97
N TYR A 791 6.71 33.44 -7.58
CA TYR A 791 6.66 32.76 -6.29
C TYR A 791 8.06 32.55 -5.74
N GLU A 792 8.23 32.66 -4.42
CA GLU A 792 9.48 32.36 -3.75
C GLU A 792 9.75 30.85 -3.76
N ILE A 793 10.94 30.43 -4.21
CA ILE A 793 11.42 29.05 -4.05
C ILE A 793 12.12 29.00 -2.70
N LEU A 794 11.51 28.31 -1.73
CA LEU A 794 11.89 28.38 -0.33
C LEU A 794 13.30 27.83 -0.04
N TYR A 795 13.65 26.70 -0.68
CA TYR A 795 14.96 26.08 -0.49
C TYR A 795 15.62 25.83 -1.84
N THR A 796 16.88 26.16 -1.90
CA THR A 796 17.76 25.84 -3.02
C THR A 796 19.08 25.33 -2.48
N GLY A 797 19.68 24.40 -3.17
CA GLY A 797 21.04 23.95 -2.91
C GLY A 797 22.08 24.80 -3.62
N LYS A 798 23.21 24.19 -3.91
CA LYS A 798 24.30 24.85 -4.63
C LYS A 798 23.84 25.38 -5.99
N ASN A 799 24.37 26.56 -6.37
CA ASN A 799 24.06 27.26 -7.61
C ASN A 799 22.56 27.60 -7.80
N ASP A 800 21.84 27.80 -6.71
CA ASP A 800 20.38 28.07 -6.73
C ASP A 800 19.59 26.99 -7.49
N ARG A 801 19.93 25.72 -7.27
CA ARG A 801 19.28 24.58 -7.91
C ARG A 801 18.58 23.69 -6.88
N VAL A 802 17.51 23.05 -7.33
CA VAL A 802 16.77 22.05 -6.56
C VAL A 802 17.12 20.62 -7.04
N ALA A 803 16.75 19.61 -6.28
CA ALA A 803 16.85 18.21 -6.69
C ALA A 803 15.72 17.87 -7.69
N HIS A 804 14.96 16.80 -7.46
CA HIS A 804 13.85 16.37 -8.34
C HIS A 804 12.49 16.97 -7.93
N GLU A 805 12.46 17.82 -6.93
CA GLU A 805 11.27 18.52 -6.42
C GLU A 805 11.65 19.93 -5.96
N CYS A 806 10.66 20.84 -5.91
CA CYS A 806 10.86 22.19 -5.42
C CYS A 806 9.72 22.63 -4.49
N ILE A 807 10.02 23.52 -3.55
CA ILE A 807 9.05 24.04 -2.59
C ILE A 807 8.79 25.54 -2.86
N ILE A 808 7.51 25.85 -3.09
CA ILE A 808 7.03 27.23 -3.26
C ILE A 808 6.50 27.73 -1.90
N ASP A 809 6.99 28.89 -1.46
CA ASP A 809 6.51 29.57 -0.26
C ASP A 809 5.32 30.51 -0.58
N LEU A 810 4.21 30.30 0.11
CA LEU A 810 2.99 31.08 -0.05
C LEU A 810 2.63 31.89 1.20
N ARG A 811 3.48 31.88 2.24
CA ARG A 811 3.19 32.55 3.52
C ARG A 811 3.07 34.06 3.36
N ALA A 812 3.98 34.69 2.59
CA ALA A 812 3.92 36.13 2.33
C ALA A 812 2.64 36.52 1.54
N ILE A 813 2.18 35.66 0.64
CA ILE A 813 0.92 35.87 -0.10
C ILE A 813 -0.26 35.81 0.87
N LYS A 814 -0.29 34.82 1.74
CA LYS A 814 -1.33 34.70 2.77
C LYS A 814 -1.37 35.92 3.67
N ASP A 815 -0.21 36.38 4.15
CA ASP A 815 -0.12 37.49 5.09
C ASP A 815 -0.52 38.83 4.45
N SER A 816 -0.24 39.02 3.14
CA SER A 816 -0.53 40.28 2.45
C SER A 816 -1.92 40.32 1.82
N VAL A 817 -2.47 39.21 1.34
CA VAL A 817 -3.68 39.15 0.52
C VAL A 817 -4.77 38.26 1.13
N GLY A 818 -4.43 37.42 2.12
CA GLY A 818 -5.36 36.46 2.74
C GLY A 818 -5.58 35.16 1.96
N VAL A 819 -4.96 35.00 0.79
CA VAL A 819 -5.07 33.79 -0.04
C VAL A 819 -4.23 32.68 0.57
N THR A 820 -4.86 31.56 0.86
CA THR A 820 -4.22 30.39 1.50
C THR A 820 -3.67 29.40 0.48
N VAL A 821 -2.80 28.49 0.95
CA VAL A 821 -2.32 27.35 0.15
C VAL A 821 -3.48 26.48 -0.35
N ASP A 822 -4.52 26.32 0.47
CA ASP A 822 -5.71 25.54 0.11
C ASP A 822 -6.50 26.21 -1.03
N ASP A 823 -6.61 27.54 -1.05
CA ASP A 823 -7.28 28.29 -2.12
C ASP A 823 -6.58 28.08 -3.48
N ILE A 824 -5.24 28.12 -3.49
CA ILE A 824 -4.46 27.87 -4.70
C ILE A 824 -4.62 26.40 -5.14
N ALA A 825 -4.57 25.46 -4.22
CA ALA A 825 -4.74 24.04 -4.50
C ALA A 825 -6.13 23.76 -5.10
N LYS A 826 -7.20 24.34 -4.52
CA LYS A 826 -8.57 24.19 -5.05
C LYS A 826 -8.73 24.89 -6.42
N ARG A 827 -8.05 26.02 -6.64
CA ARG A 827 -8.09 26.69 -7.93
C ARG A 827 -7.40 25.88 -9.03
N LEU A 828 -6.31 25.15 -8.72
CA LEU A 828 -5.66 24.24 -9.68
C LEU A 828 -6.61 23.14 -10.19
N ILE A 829 -7.58 22.72 -9.40
CA ILE A 829 -8.63 21.78 -9.85
C ILE A 829 -9.43 22.37 -11.03
N ASP A 830 -9.75 23.67 -11.00
CA ASP A 830 -10.43 24.34 -12.10
C ASP A 830 -9.59 24.39 -13.38
N TYR A 831 -8.25 24.35 -13.24
CA TYR A 831 -7.32 24.20 -14.36
C TYR A 831 -7.13 22.74 -14.80
N GLY A 832 -7.77 21.79 -14.13
CA GLY A 832 -7.71 20.36 -14.45
C GLY A 832 -6.45 19.65 -13.93
N PHE A 833 -5.91 20.11 -12.80
CA PHE A 833 -4.77 19.48 -12.13
C PHE A 833 -5.14 18.94 -10.75
N HIS A 834 -4.50 17.85 -10.39
CA HIS A 834 -4.29 17.53 -8.99
C HIS A 834 -3.28 18.53 -8.42
N ALA A 835 -3.58 19.15 -7.28
CA ALA A 835 -2.63 20.08 -6.69
C ALA A 835 -1.40 19.37 -6.12
N PRO A 836 -0.24 20.05 -6.02
CA PRO A 836 0.95 19.58 -5.31
C PRO A 836 0.67 19.31 -3.83
N THR A 837 1.64 18.68 -3.14
CA THR A 837 1.57 18.45 -1.70
C THR A 837 1.56 19.77 -0.93
N MET A 838 0.54 19.93 -0.07
CA MET A 838 0.30 21.16 0.69
C MET A 838 0.95 21.09 2.08
N SER A 839 1.55 22.19 2.50
CA SER A 839 1.99 22.41 3.89
C SER A 839 2.94 21.33 4.43
N PHE A 840 3.79 20.79 3.57
CA PHE A 840 4.81 19.81 3.91
C PHE A 840 6.13 20.10 3.14
N PRO A 841 7.31 19.98 3.75
CA PRO A 841 7.54 19.82 5.20
C PRO A 841 7.26 21.10 6.01
N VAL A 842 7.07 22.23 5.33
CA VAL A 842 6.84 23.54 5.95
C VAL A 842 5.37 23.96 5.80
N PRO A 843 4.68 24.38 6.86
CA PRO A 843 3.32 24.89 6.75
C PRO A 843 3.21 26.11 5.81
N GLY A 844 2.17 26.15 4.98
CA GLY A 844 1.91 27.26 4.07
C GLY A 844 2.71 27.22 2.76
N THR A 845 3.23 26.05 2.39
CA THR A 845 3.99 25.83 1.15
C THR A 845 3.31 24.83 0.22
N LEU A 846 3.75 24.81 -1.03
CA LEU A 846 3.45 23.76 -2.01
C LEU A 846 4.75 23.06 -2.41
N MET A 847 4.78 21.73 -2.30
CA MET A 847 5.89 20.91 -2.77
C MET A 847 5.53 20.26 -4.10
N ILE A 848 6.31 20.53 -5.12
CA ILE A 848 6.07 20.15 -6.52
C ILE A 848 7.14 19.16 -6.95
N GLU A 849 6.73 17.96 -7.34
CA GLU A 849 7.60 16.94 -7.92
C GLU A 849 7.03 16.52 -9.29
N PRO A 850 7.57 17.02 -10.41
CA PRO A 850 7.32 16.47 -11.72
C PRO A 850 8.20 15.22 -11.91
N THR A 851 7.66 14.22 -12.60
CA THR A 851 8.46 13.03 -12.92
C THR A 851 9.10 13.14 -14.30
N GLU A 852 10.04 12.26 -14.62
CA GLU A 852 10.64 12.16 -15.95
C GLU A 852 9.64 11.74 -17.04
N SER A 853 8.53 11.13 -16.67
CA SER A 853 7.51 10.69 -17.63
C SER A 853 6.62 11.82 -18.17
N GLU A 854 6.68 13.00 -17.57
CA GLU A 854 5.88 14.15 -18.01
C GLU A 854 6.51 14.88 -19.20
N SER A 855 5.68 15.25 -20.14
CA SER A 855 6.12 16.04 -21.29
C SER A 855 6.34 17.51 -20.93
N LYS A 856 7.28 18.18 -21.61
CA LYS A 856 7.46 19.63 -21.44
C LYS A 856 6.16 20.40 -21.64
N LYS A 857 5.30 19.98 -22.58
CA LYS A 857 3.99 20.60 -22.83
C LYS A 857 3.09 20.55 -21.60
N GLU A 858 3.07 19.44 -20.87
CA GLU A 858 2.26 19.30 -19.66
C GLU A 858 2.86 20.10 -18.49
N ILE A 859 4.19 20.11 -18.39
CA ILE A 859 4.91 20.94 -17.41
C ILE A 859 4.65 22.43 -17.68
N ASP A 860 4.70 22.87 -18.94
CA ASP A 860 4.36 24.24 -19.31
C ASP A 860 2.91 24.59 -18.97
N ARG A 861 1.97 23.69 -19.25
CA ARG A 861 0.55 23.85 -18.88
C ARG A 861 0.37 24.07 -17.38
N PHE A 862 1.12 23.33 -16.56
CA PHE A 862 1.11 23.50 -15.10
C PHE A 862 1.71 24.86 -14.69
N CYS A 863 2.88 25.22 -15.22
CA CYS A 863 3.51 26.51 -14.94
C CYS A 863 2.61 27.67 -15.35
N ASP A 864 1.98 27.59 -16.52
CA ASP A 864 1.05 28.59 -16.99
C ASP A 864 -0.17 28.75 -16.09
N ALA A 865 -0.73 27.63 -15.61
CA ALA A 865 -1.81 27.64 -14.62
C ALA A 865 -1.39 28.37 -13.33
N MET A 866 -0.20 28.07 -12.81
CA MET A 866 0.33 28.74 -11.61
C MET A 866 0.54 30.25 -11.84
N LEU A 867 1.05 30.65 -13.02
CA LEU A 867 1.25 32.06 -13.37
C LEU A 867 -0.08 32.80 -13.55
N GLU A 868 -1.11 32.18 -14.10
CA GLU A 868 -2.46 32.76 -14.17
C GLU A 868 -3.09 32.91 -12.77
N ILE A 869 -2.94 31.93 -11.92
CA ILE A 869 -3.34 32.02 -10.49
C ILE A 869 -2.63 33.21 -9.81
N ARG A 870 -1.36 33.43 -10.11
CA ARG A 870 -0.64 34.59 -9.59
C ARG A 870 -1.28 35.91 -10.02
N LYS A 871 -1.70 36.03 -11.27
CA LYS A 871 -2.43 37.22 -11.75
C LYS A 871 -3.79 37.42 -11.07
N GLU A 872 -4.48 36.33 -10.74
CA GLU A 872 -5.72 36.38 -9.94
C GLU A 872 -5.41 36.90 -8.52
N ILE A 873 -4.33 36.46 -7.89
CA ILE A 873 -3.86 36.95 -6.58
C ILE A 873 -3.51 38.43 -6.64
N ASP A 874 -2.77 38.87 -7.69
CA ASP A 874 -2.43 40.26 -7.89
C ASP A 874 -3.69 41.16 -8.11
N SER A 875 -4.74 40.60 -8.71
CA SER A 875 -6.02 41.29 -8.89
C SER A 875 -6.75 41.50 -7.55
N ILE A 876 -6.65 40.54 -6.63
CA ILE A 876 -7.17 40.67 -5.26
C ILE A 876 -6.36 41.76 -4.53
N GLN A 877 -5.04 41.70 -4.59
CA GLN A 877 -4.15 42.70 -3.99
C GLN A 877 -4.41 44.11 -4.45
N LYS A 878 -4.76 44.29 -5.74
CA LYS A 878 -5.13 45.57 -6.34
C LYS A 878 -6.57 46.00 -6.08
N GLY A 879 -7.36 45.23 -5.37
CA GLY A 879 -8.75 45.49 -5.05
C GLY A 879 -9.73 45.32 -6.24
N VAL A 880 -9.30 44.60 -7.28
CA VAL A 880 -10.19 44.29 -8.44
C VAL A 880 -11.23 43.24 -8.00
N TYR A 881 -10.81 42.28 -7.17
CA TYR A 881 -11.70 41.33 -6.51
C TYR A 881 -11.65 41.51 -4.99
N PRO A 882 -12.79 41.39 -4.29
CA PRO A 882 -12.80 41.33 -2.81
C PRO A 882 -12.04 40.12 -2.29
N THR A 883 -11.49 40.22 -1.10
CA THR A 883 -10.76 39.11 -0.44
C THR A 883 -11.64 37.89 -0.10
N ASP A 884 -12.93 38.13 0.10
CA ASP A 884 -13.95 37.14 0.45
C ASP A 884 -14.85 36.70 -0.72
N ASP A 885 -14.70 37.36 -1.91
CA ASP A 885 -15.46 37.02 -3.11
C ASP A 885 -14.57 37.08 -4.37
N ASN A 886 -13.87 36.02 -4.66
CA ASN A 886 -12.91 35.89 -5.75
C ASN A 886 -12.84 34.45 -6.28
N PRO A 887 -12.22 34.20 -7.45
CA PRO A 887 -12.14 32.87 -8.04
C PRO A 887 -11.42 31.81 -7.17
N LEU A 888 -10.48 32.20 -6.29
CA LEU A 888 -9.70 31.30 -5.48
C LEU A 888 -10.48 30.81 -4.25
N CYS A 889 -11.12 31.72 -3.51
CA CYS A 889 -11.85 31.36 -2.29
C CYS A 889 -13.09 30.50 -2.56
N HIS A 890 -13.65 30.58 -3.79
CA HIS A 890 -14.81 29.78 -4.20
C HIS A 890 -14.48 28.54 -5.03
N ALA A 891 -13.21 28.34 -5.38
CA ALA A 891 -12.76 27.13 -6.08
C ALA A 891 -12.92 25.88 -5.18
N PRO A 892 -13.15 24.68 -5.79
CA PRO A 892 -13.34 24.44 -7.20
C PRO A 892 -14.80 24.73 -7.65
N HIS A 893 -14.98 25.10 -8.93
CA HIS A 893 -16.30 25.44 -9.48
C HIS A 893 -16.93 24.24 -10.19
N THR A 894 -18.03 23.74 -9.66
CA THR A 894 -18.81 22.67 -10.28
C THR A 894 -19.63 23.18 -11.48
N ALA A 895 -19.93 22.31 -12.43
CA ALA A 895 -20.82 22.66 -13.55
C ALA A 895 -22.18 23.16 -13.06
N GLU A 896 -22.72 22.58 -12.00
CA GLU A 896 -24.02 22.96 -11.46
C GLU A 896 -24.07 24.39 -10.92
N ILE A 897 -23.03 24.81 -10.17
CA ILE A 897 -22.95 26.18 -9.65
C ILE A 897 -22.94 27.19 -10.80
N LEU A 898 -22.31 26.85 -11.94
CA LEU A 898 -22.19 27.74 -13.09
C LEU A 898 -23.47 27.85 -13.91
N ILE A 899 -24.31 26.83 -13.96
CA ILE A 899 -25.57 26.89 -14.75
C ILE A 899 -26.72 27.53 -14.00
N THR A 900 -26.57 27.85 -12.72
CA THR A 900 -27.63 28.54 -11.95
C THR A 900 -27.86 29.97 -12.47
N ASP A 901 -29.12 30.44 -12.46
CA ASP A 901 -29.48 31.78 -12.94
C ASP A 901 -28.88 32.87 -12.03
N ASN A 902 -28.76 32.64 -10.74
CA ASN A 902 -28.28 33.61 -9.78
C ASN A 902 -26.76 33.53 -9.59
N TRP A 903 -26.00 34.24 -10.38
CA TRP A 903 -24.57 34.42 -10.22
C TRP A 903 -24.26 35.74 -9.49
N ASN A 904 -24.09 35.68 -8.19
CA ASN A 904 -23.84 36.82 -7.30
C ASN A 904 -22.35 36.94 -6.91
N ARG A 905 -21.44 36.73 -7.87
CA ARG A 905 -19.99 36.81 -7.63
C ARG A 905 -19.42 38.09 -8.27
N SER A 906 -18.32 38.59 -7.72
CA SER A 906 -17.57 39.74 -8.22
C SER A 906 -16.89 39.48 -9.57
N TYR A 907 -16.81 38.24 -10.02
CA TYR A 907 -16.15 37.82 -11.27
C TYR A 907 -17.14 37.11 -12.20
N LYS A 908 -16.77 37.04 -13.50
CA LYS A 908 -17.62 36.41 -14.52
C LYS A 908 -17.61 34.86 -14.44
N LYS A 909 -18.71 34.24 -14.88
CA LYS A 909 -18.82 32.76 -14.99
C LYS A 909 -17.74 32.16 -15.87
N GLU A 910 -17.32 32.85 -16.95
CA GLU A 910 -16.28 32.40 -17.86
C GLU A 910 -14.92 32.26 -17.14
N ILE A 911 -14.59 33.16 -16.20
CA ILE A 911 -13.35 33.07 -15.40
C ILE A 911 -13.40 31.88 -14.48
N ALA A 912 -14.56 31.58 -13.91
CA ALA A 912 -14.76 30.39 -13.07
C ALA A 912 -14.64 29.12 -13.91
N ALA A 913 -15.35 29.03 -15.03
CA ALA A 913 -15.42 27.84 -15.88
C ALA A 913 -14.14 27.59 -16.67
N TYR A 914 -13.62 28.62 -17.32
CA TYR A 914 -12.51 28.53 -18.29
C TYR A 914 -11.46 29.59 -18.00
N PRO A 915 -10.70 29.45 -16.89
CA PRO A 915 -9.66 30.42 -16.54
C PRO A 915 -8.62 30.62 -17.64
N VAL A 916 -8.44 29.61 -18.50
CA VAL A 916 -7.67 29.74 -19.76
C VAL A 916 -8.46 29.18 -20.93
N ALA A 917 -8.28 29.74 -22.10
CA ALA A 917 -9.05 29.40 -23.30
C ALA A 917 -8.91 27.92 -23.74
N ALA A 918 -7.75 27.31 -23.50
CA ALA A 918 -7.47 25.92 -23.86
C ALA A 918 -8.42 24.91 -23.16
N LEU A 919 -8.93 25.24 -21.97
CA LEU A 919 -9.86 24.41 -21.23
C LEU A 919 -11.23 24.24 -21.88
N LYS A 920 -11.60 25.10 -22.83
CA LYS A 920 -12.86 24.93 -23.55
C LYS A 920 -12.96 23.63 -24.33
N ASN A 921 -11.82 23.02 -24.68
CA ASN A 921 -11.74 21.78 -25.45
C ASN A 921 -11.63 20.53 -24.57
N SER A 922 -11.20 20.65 -23.30
CA SER A 922 -10.90 19.51 -22.43
C SER A 922 -11.07 19.84 -20.95
N LYS A 923 -12.24 20.40 -20.57
CA LYS A 923 -12.52 20.77 -19.18
C LYS A 923 -12.81 19.54 -18.34
N TYR A 924 -12.08 19.38 -17.23
CA TYR A 924 -12.49 18.52 -16.12
C TYR A 924 -13.47 19.30 -15.23
N TRP A 925 -14.63 18.73 -14.96
CA TRP A 925 -15.64 19.30 -14.08
C TRP A 925 -15.57 18.61 -12.72
N PRO A 926 -15.17 19.31 -11.63
CA PRO A 926 -15.19 18.73 -10.31
C PRO A 926 -16.61 18.32 -9.92
N PRO A 927 -16.81 17.11 -9.37
CA PRO A 927 -18.13 16.60 -9.02
C PRO A 927 -18.75 17.31 -7.80
N VAL A 928 -17.92 17.91 -6.94
CA VAL A 928 -18.32 18.61 -5.72
C VAL A 928 -17.55 19.91 -5.57
N GLY A 929 -18.12 20.88 -4.85
CA GLY A 929 -17.42 22.10 -4.44
C GLY A 929 -16.50 21.83 -3.25
N ARG A 930 -15.96 22.92 -2.66
CA ARG A 930 -15.07 22.84 -1.49
C ARG A 930 -15.77 22.13 -0.33
N ILE A 931 -15.10 21.12 0.26
CA ILE A 931 -15.69 20.27 1.29
C ILE A 931 -15.44 20.84 2.69
N ASP A 932 -16.49 20.84 3.52
CA ASP A 932 -16.41 21.21 4.94
C ASP A 932 -15.86 20.05 5.79
N ASN A 933 -14.55 20.11 6.04
CA ASN A 933 -13.86 19.11 6.84
C ASN A 933 -14.29 19.13 8.31
N VAL A 934 -14.63 20.30 8.86
CA VAL A 934 -15.03 20.45 10.27
C VAL A 934 -16.39 19.85 10.50
N HIS A 935 -17.32 20.08 9.59
CA HIS A 935 -18.65 19.47 9.63
C HIS A 935 -18.55 17.93 9.63
N GLY A 936 -17.78 17.36 8.71
CA GLY A 936 -17.60 15.91 8.57
C GLY A 936 -16.97 15.25 9.80
N ASP A 937 -16.02 15.89 10.48
CA ASP A 937 -15.43 15.34 11.71
C ASP A 937 -16.35 15.44 12.94
N LYS A 938 -17.23 16.45 12.97
CA LYS A 938 -18.25 16.59 14.02
C LYS A 938 -19.41 15.61 13.82
N ASN A 939 -19.78 15.33 12.58
CA ASN A 939 -20.91 14.48 12.19
C ASN A 939 -20.38 13.23 11.46
N LEU A 940 -19.62 12.39 12.15
CA LEU A 940 -18.88 11.29 11.55
C LEU A 940 -19.80 10.17 11.04
N ILE A 941 -19.86 9.98 9.72
CA ILE A 941 -20.54 8.89 9.03
C ILE A 941 -19.50 8.18 8.17
N CYS A 942 -19.17 6.91 8.47
CA CYS A 942 -18.11 6.13 7.83
C CYS A 942 -18.60 4.83 7.18
N SER A 943 -19.89 4.60 7.13
CA SER A 943 -20.53 3.54 6.37
C SER A 943 -21.88 4.07 5.85
N CYS A 944 -22.45 3.41 4.85
CA CYS A 944 -23.78 3.74 4.38
C CYS A 944 -24.79 3.63 5.54
N LEU A 945 -25.71 4.56 5.61
CA LEU A 945 -26.76 4.56 6.62
C LEU A 945 -27.65 3.32 6.48
N PRO A 946 -28.29 2.84 7.55
CA PRO A 946 -29.29 1.79 7.45
C PRO A 946 -30.39 2.15 6.43
N VAL A 947 -30.91 1.15 5.73
CA VAL A 947 -31.94 1.37 4.69
C VAL A 947 -33.15 2.13 5.24
N SER A 948 -33.51 1.88 6.51
CA SER A 948 -34.60 2.61 7.20
C SER A 948 -34.40 4.13 7.33
N GLU A 949 -33.19 4.63 7.15
CA GLU A 949 -32.92 6.07 7.17
C GLU A 949 -33.03 6.74 5.78
N TYR A 950 -33.30 5.95 4.73
CA TYR A 950 -33.58 6.46 3.39
C TYR A 950 -35.09 6.53 3.08
N GLU A 951 -35.94 6.02 3.97
CA GLU A 951 -37.39 6.15 3.92
C GLU A 951 -37.83 7.49 4.54
#